data_ddffbd20bb1361c43d2847ecbe5ae7b8
#
_entry.id   ddffbd20bb1361c43d2847ecbe5ae7b8
#
_cell.length_a   1.000
_cell.length_b   1.000
_cell.length_c   1.000
_cell.angle_alpha   90.00
_cell.angle_beta   90.00
_cell.angle_gamma   90.00
#
_symmetry.space_group_name_H-M   'P 1'
#
loop_
_entity.id
_entity.type
_entity.pdbx_description
1 polymer ?
#
loop_
_entity_poly.entity_id
_entity_poly.type
_entity_poly.pdbx_seq_one_letter_code
_entity_poly.pdbx_strand_id
1 'polypeptide(L)'
;MSYLRGSENYVWCTTSVLGKGATGAVFQGVDKNNGEPVAVKTFNQLSHMRPMEVQMREFQVLKKVKHENIVKLLAIEDEQDGRGKVIVMELCTGGSLFNILDDPENTYGLAENEFLLVLEHLCAGMKHLRDNNLVHRDLKPGNIMKYIADDGSTIYKLTDFGAARELNEDQQFFSLYGTEEYLHPDMYERAVLRKPVNKTFGATVDLWSIGVTLYHVATGNLPFRPFGGRRNKETMYFITTRKDSGVISGTQTSENGPIEWSKELPSNCRLSYGLKKIVTPLLAGLLEVNKQYIWSFDRFFNQVTDILCRTPIHIFNFHTMQSLKIYLHPDDKIQSLKAHIQEQTEIQPHAQIILFDETVLSKIVDENTVAQGYPITTMEKPFAVFSRENNNVVAAVISGFGNLLPSSSIVSSSSSATTTTGTTVINNSTSGGLDAVSSTSTSSSNREKSKSCNSESIVFPTFANLVSVENDASQAKLACSVGHSCKRTVDRLSISSKLSQDSVNAFVNLLSSELTRLTGEVDRLRELTKAIEKIFTATEHGEFIGIQAIKKLSNPSSMPHILLDNERKTNEWRMELQSKNKQLFSELAPAIAQLYQRYVKDEVLKAEWESATRQLTCPWKTKASQRASTLVDRLRDGWQHLLRDRATRTLTYNDEQFHVLERIKVTETGRRLKMLLETECTPAIVQRSESLADWYKMVQTIYLQSQILDKDLKSYSNSLESFACRMSQEGNEHYEALSSFLNTLPAKQSTSQTSNLPGSIREEGTKMWRNICDTQHKIALILCENDLLVDKINNLTINNDNYNAIKEFNDSDKNLTDEDTDEEINYKNNQQFILS
;
A
#
# COMPACT_ATOMS: atom_id res chain seq x y z
N MET A 1 9.53 51.46 -27.87
CA MET A 1 10.06 51.12 -26.52
C MET A 1 10.76 49.79 -26.62
N SER A 2 11.99 49.65 -26.14
CA SER A 2 12.68 48.36 -26.13
C SER A 2 12.02 47.44 -25.10
N TYR A 3 11.53 46.26 -25.52
CA TYR A 3 10.99 45.24 -24.64
C TYR A 3 12.07 44.52 -23.84
N LEU A 4 13.37 44.80 -24.15
CA LEU A 4 14.53 44.22 -23.49
C LEU A 4 15.05 45.18 -22.44
N ARG A 5 15.34 44.62 -21.25
CA ARG A 5 16.05 45.26 -20.11
C ARG A 5 17.26 44.42 -19.76
N GLY A 6 18.24 44.99 -19.13
CA GLY A 6 19.48 44.29 -18.79
C GLY A 6 20.21 44.85 -17.61
N SER A 7 21.14 44.08 -17.09
CA SER A 7 22.18 44.43 -16.14
C SER A 7 23.56 44.20 -16.77
N GLU A 8 24.61 44.16 -16.03
CA GLU A 8 25.96 43.92 -16.55
C GLU A 8 26.04 42.56 -17.29
N ASN A 9 25.64 41.48 -16.64
CA ASN A 9 25.82 40.12 -17.14
C ASN A 9 24.51 39.49 -17.64
N TYR A 10 23.34 40.10 -17.41
CA TYR A 10 22.03 39.45 -17.70
C TYR A 10 21.14 40.35 -18.58
N VAL A 11 20.27 39.69 -19.36
CA VAL A 11 19.25 40.39 -20.16
C VAL A 11 17.92 39.65 -20.01
N TRP A 12 16.82 40.37 -19.94
CA TRP A 12 15.46 39.82 -19.82
C TRP A 12 14.44 40.56 -20.65
N CYS A 13 13.36 39.88 -21.00
CA CYS A 13 12.28 40.47 -21.77
C CYS A 13 11.12 40.87 -20.85
N THR A 14 10.66 42.11 -20.93
CA THR A 14 9.55 42.60 -20.10
C THR A 14 8.17 42.00 -20.45
N THR A 15 8.06 41.32 -21.60
CA THR A 15 6.87 40.55 -21.98
C THR A 15 6.88 39.12 -21.46
N SER A 16 8.06 38.57 -21.13
CA SER A 16 8.23 37.22 -20.58
C SER A 16 8.10 37.22 -19.04
N VAL A 17 6.91 37.56 -18.58
CA VAL A 17 6.61 37.69 -17.14
C VAL A 17 6.35 36.30 -16.53
N LEU A 18 7.15 35.91 -15.56
CA LEU A 18 6.98 34.70 -14.76
C LEU A 18 6.02 34.92 -13.58
N GLY A 19 6.04 36.12 -12.99
CA GLY A 19 5.17 36.52 -11.90
C GLY A 19 5.14 38.02 -11.66
N LYS A 20 3.98 38.52 -11.21
CA LYS A 20 3.80 39.91 -10.76
C LYS A 20 3.25 39.92 -9.35
N GLY A 21 3.85 40.72 -8.49
CA GLY A 21 3.44 40.91 -7.11
C GLY A 21 3.43 42.37 -6.69
N ALA A 22 2.98 42.64 -5.47
CA ALA A 22 2.96 44.00 -4.91
C ALA A 22 4.37 44.64 -4.85
N THR A 23 5.40 43.84 -4.83
CA THR A 23 6.79 44.24 -4.60
C THR A 23 7.62 44.41 -5.86
N GLY A 24 7.13 43.91 -6.99
CA GLY A 24 7.84 43.88 -8.25
C GLY A 24 7.38 42.80 -9.19
N ALA A 25 8.18 42.52 -10.19
CA ALA A 25 7.89 41.48 -11.18
C ALA A 25 9.12 40.58 -11.37
N VAL A 26 8.86 39.31 -11.68
CA VAL A 26 9.87 38.33 -12.05
C VAL A 26 9.74 38.06 -13.54
N PHE A 27 10.84 38.12 -14.24
CA PHE A 27 10.92 37.92 -15.69
C PHE A 27 11.84 36.74 -16.00
N GLN A 28 11.58 36.09 -17.13
CA GLN A 28 12.55 35.18 -17.70
C GLN A 28 13.65 35.99 -18.42
N GLY A 29 14.88 35.63 -18.09
CA GLY A 29 16.07 36.22 -18.69
C GLY A 29 17.08 35.17 -19.09
N VAL A 30 18.23 35.63 -19.59
CA VAL A 30 19.38 34.77 -19.92
C VAL A 30 20.69 35.44 -19.46
N ASP A 31 21.66 34.63 -19.10
CA ASP A 31 23.03 35.03 -18.86
C ASP A 31 23.68 35.37 -20.22
N LYS A 32 24.27 36.55 -20.34
CA LYS A 32 24.87 37.01 -21.60
C LYS A 32 26.14 36.23 -21.99
N ASN A 33 26.79 35.57 -21.01
CA ASN A 33 28.07 34.90 -21.21
C ASN A 33 27.89 33.48 -21.74
N ASN A 34 26.94 32.73 -21.21
CA ASN A 34 26.75 31.32 -21.52
C ASN A 34 25.38 31.00 -22.13
N GLY A 35 24.43 31.94 -22.14
CA GLY A 35 23.08 31.76 -22.66
C GLY A 35 22.13 30.97 -21.72
N GLU A 36 22.56 30.67 -20.49
CA GLU A 36 21.73 29.93 -19.54
C GLU A 36 20.46 30.72 -19.14
N PRO A 37 19.30 30.06 -19.06
CA PRO A 37 18.07 30.70 -18.66
C PRO A 37 18.07 31.02 -17.16
N VAL A 38 17.62 32.24 -16.82
CA VAL A 38 17.55 32.71 -15.44
C VAL A 38 16.21 33.36 -15.11
N ALA A 39 15.89 33.51 -13.84
CA ALA A 39 14.77 34.31 -13.34
C ALA A 39 15.31 35.64 -12.78
N VAL A 40 14.79 36.77 -13.28
CA VAL A 40 15.20 38.12 -12.86
C VAL A 40 14.05 38.81 -12.14
N LYS A 41 14.25 39.08 -10.83
CA LYS A 41 13.30 39.83 -9.99
C LYS A 41 13.67 41.30 -9.97
N THR A 42 12.77 42.13 -10.48
CA THR A 42 12.86 43.58 -10.45
C THR A 42 11.94 44.17 -9.38
N PHE A 43 12.29 45.30 -8.83
CA PHE A 43 11.51 45.95 -7.77
C PHE A 43 10.72 47.13 -8.30
N ASN A 44 9.52 47.36 -7.78
CA ASN A 44 8.72 48.53 -8.15
C ASN A 44 9.19 49.76 -7.37
N GLN A 45 9.81 50.72 -8.09
CA GLN A 45 10.37 51.93 -7.48
C GLN A 45 9.34 52.85 -6.83
N LEU A 46 8.08 52.80 -7.31
CA LEU A 46 6.99 53.65 -6.81
C LEU A 46 6.28 53.07 -5.58
N SER A 47 6.70 51.91 -5.13
CA SER A 47 6.07 51.25 -3.97
C SER A 47 6.65 51.81 -2.66
N HIS A 48 6.01 52.85 -2.10
CA HIS A 48 6.24 53.28 -0.72
C HIS A 48 6.05 52.19 0.35
N MET A 49 5.56 51.04 -0.04
CA MET A 49 5.35 49.88 0.82
C MET A 49 6.61 49.06 1.12
N ARG A 50 7.73 49.28 0.41
CA ARG A 50 8.99 48.62 0.70
C ARG A 50 10.16 49.63 0.74
N PRO A 51 10.52 50.10 1.95
CA PRO A 51 11.72 50.84 2.17
C PRO A 51 12.96 50.09 1.64
N MET A 52 13.96 50.78 1.21
CA MET A 52 15.24 50.24 0.71
C MET A 52 15.84 49.20 1.69
N GLU A 53 15.63 49.38 2.96
CA GLU A 53 16.00 48.44 4.04
C GLU A 53 15.41 47.06 3.89
N VAL A 54 14.18 46.96 3.39
CA VAL A 54 13.51 45.65 3.19
C VAL A 54 14.11 44.92 1.98
N GLN A 55 14.46 45.65 0.92
CA GLN A 55 15.14 45.06 -0.24
C GLN A 55 16.57 44.62 0.15
N MET A 56 17.30 45.46 0.90
CA MET A 56 18.64 45.10 1.39
C MET A 56 18.62 43.86 2.29
N ARG A 57 17.57 43.68 3.06
CA ARG A 57 17.39 42.50 3.92
C ARG A 57 17.18 41.24 3.10
N GLU A 58 16.36 41.29 2.06
CA GLU A 58 16.15 40.17 1.13
C GLU A 58 17.48 39.76 0.47
N PHE A 59 18.30 40.76 0.07
CA PHE A 59 19.65 40.50 -0.48
C PHE A 59 20.57 39.81 0.54
N GLN A 60 20.56 40.27 1.79
CA GLN A 60 21.38 39.70 2.86
C GLN A 60 20.98 38.24 3.16
N VAL A 61 19.68 37.97 3.25
CA VAL A 61 19.17 36.60 3.48
C VAL A 61 19.55 35.69 2.34
N LEU A 62 19.30 36.08 1.08
CA LEU A 62 19.62 35.26 -0.09
C LEU A 62 21.13 34.98 -0.23
N LYS A 63 21.99 35.89 0.19
CA LYS A 63 23.44 35.65 0.22
C LYS A 63 23.88 34.65 1.29
N LYS A 64 23.12 34.57 2.38
CA LYS A 64 23.45 33.72 3.54
C LYS A 64 22.98 32.27 3.33
N VAL A 65 21.84 32.04 2.64
CA VAL A 65 21.26 30.73 2.46
C VAL A 65 21.77 30.05 1.19
N LYS A 66 22.25 28.81 1.33
CA LYS A 66 22.66 27.95 0.20
C LYS A 66 22.21 26.53 0.53
N HIS A 67 21.17 26.08 -0.13
CA HIS A 67 20.60 24.75 0.09
C HIS A 67 19.88 24.29 -1.18
N GLU A 68 19.84 22.98 -1.43
CA GLU A 68 19.18 22.39 -2.59
C GLU A 68 17.69 22.76 -2.67
N ASN A 69 16.99 22.77 -1.54
CA ASN A 69 15.56 23.11 -1.44
C ASN A 69 15.30 24.61 -1.20
N ILE A 70 16.25 25.46 -1.57
CA ILE A 70 16.12 26.93 -1.59
C ILE A 70 16.58 27.44 -2.96
N VAL A 71 15.80 28.35 -3.56
CA VAL A 71 16.12 28.92 -4.86
C VAL A 71 17.49 29.59 -4.82
N LYS A 72 18.39 29.14 -5.71
CA LYS A 72 19.78 29.60 -5.77
C LYS A 72 19.87 31.05 -6.26
N LEU A 73 20.52 31.89 -5.48
CA LEU A 73 20.93 33.24 -5.91
C LEU A 73 22.11 33.10 -6.85
N LEU A 74 22.02 33.68 -8.05
CA LEU A 74 23.12 33.77 -9.02
C LEU A 74 23.87 35.11 -8.91
N ALA A 75 23.11 36.21 -8.94
CA ALA A 75 23.72 37.55 -8.86
C ALA A 75 22.74 38.58 -8.26
N ILE A 76 23.31 39.69 -7.78
CA ILE A 76 22.56 40.92 -7.46
C ILE A 76 23.30 42.03 -8.19
N GLU A 77 22.69 42.62 -9.23
CA GLU A 77 23.26 43.60 -10.11
C GLU A 77 22.42 44.88 -10.18
N ASP A 78 23.03 45.95 -10.65
CA ASP A 78 22.32 47.19 -10.93
C ASP A 78 21.70 47.10 -12.34
N GLU A 79 20.40 47.42 -12.46
CA GLU A 79 19.76 47.51 -13.76
C GLU A 79 20.31 48.70 -14.56
N GLN A 80 20.54 48.46 -15.84
CA GLN A 80 20.88 49.55 -16.76
C GLN A 80 19.77 50.59 -16.70
N ASP A 81 20.10 51.85 -16.97
CA ASP A 81 19.23 53.04 -16.85
C ASP A 81 18.93 53.48 -15.39
N GLY A 82 19.68 53.02 -14.40
CA GLY A 82 19.56 53.50 -13.01
C GLY A 82 18.25 53.12 -12.31
N ARG A 83 17.58 52.05 -12.74
CA ARG A 83 16.29 51.61 -12.19
C ARG A 83 16.42 50.81 -10.87
N GLY A 84 17.62 50.74 -10.29
CA GLY A 84 17.87 50.04 -9.04
C GLY A 84 18.40 48.63 -9.19
N LYS A 85 18.53 47.94 -8.09
CA LYS A 85 19.07 46.57 -8.08
C LYS A 85 18.03 45.52 -8.51
N VAL A 86 18.54 44.50 -9.16
CA VAL A 86 17.77 43.28 -9.52
C VAL A 86 18.39 42.05 -8.86
N ILE A 87 17.56 41.06 -8.58
CA ILE A 87 17.98 39.74 -8.09
C ILE A 87 17.91 38.77 -9.26
N VAL A 88 19.01 38.10 -9.56
CA VAL A 88 19.09 37.04 -10.56
C VAL A 88 19.18 35.70 -9.85
N MET A 89 18.32 34.80 -10.21
CA MET A 89 18.14 33.48 -9.57
C MET A 89 18.06 32.37 -10.63
N GLU A 90 18.28 31.16 -10.21
CA GLU A 90 17.99 29.98 -11.04
C GLU A 90 16.53 29.95 -11.50
N LEU A 91 16.29 29.48 -12.70
CA LEU A 91 14.94 29.39 -13.28
C LEU A 91 14.28 28.05 -12.90
N CYS A 92 13.19 28.11 -12.14
CA CYS A 92 12.38 26.93 -11.82
C CYS A 92 11.31 26.74 -12.89
N THR A 93 11.55 25.84 -13.84
CA THR A 93 10.71 25.64 -15.03
C THR A 93 9.37 24.99 -14.74
N GLY A 94 9.22 24.24 -13.64
CA GLY A 94 7.99 23.58 -13.22
C GLY A 94 6.93 24.51 -12.62
N GLY A 95 7.20 25.81 -12.49
CA GLY A 95 6.29 26.81 -11.93
C GLY A 95 6.16 26.74 -10.41
N SER A 96 5.19 27.46 -9.84
CA SER A 96 4.94 27.43 -8.39
C SER A 96 4.02 26.28 -8.00
N LEU A 97 4.13 25.79 -6.78
CA LEU A 97 3.24 24.79 -6.21
C LEU A 97 1.77 25.27 -6.22
N PHE A 98 1.52 26.58 -6.14
CA PHE A 98 0.20 27.16 -6.29
C PHE A 98 -0.38 26.88 -7.70
N ASN A 99 0.40 27.09 -8.76
CA ASN A 99 -0.02 26.81 -10.14
C ASN A 99 -0.32 25.32 -10.35
N ILE A 100 0.49 24.46 -9.71
CA ILE A 100 0.28 23.00 -9.75
C ILE A 100 -1.03 22.62 -9.05
N LEU A 101 -1.32 23.20 -7.87
CA LEU A 101 -2.58 22.96 -7.16
C LEU A 101 -3.81 23.54 -7.88
N ASP A 102 -3.63 24.62 -8.66
CA ASP A 102 -4.72 25.21 -9.46
C ASP A 102 -5.07 24.37 -10.71
N ASP A 103 -4.24 23.42 -11.11
CA ASP A 103 -4.55 22.47 -12.19
C ASP A 103 -5.76 21.60 -11.83
N PRO A 104 -6.74 21.41 -12.74
CA PRO A 104 -7.90 20.54 -12.52
C PRO A 104 -7.58 19.12 -12.08
N GLU A 105 -6.42 18.61 -12.44
CA GLU A 105 -5.95 17.29 -12.00
C GLU A 105 -5.76 17.23 -10.49
N ASN A 106 -5.34 18.31 -9.86
CA ASN A 106 -4.98 18.40 -8.44
C ASN A 106 -6.09 19.02 -7.56
N THR A 107 -7.32 19.11 -8.06
CA THR A 107 -8.48 19.62 -7.32
C THR A 107 -8.71 18.94 -5.95
N TYR A 108 -8.29 17.69 -5.82
CA TYR A 108 -8.38 16.90 -4.58
C TYR A 108 -7.00 16.64 -3.93
N GLY A 109 -6.05 17.52 -4.17
CA GLY A 109 -4.68 17.44 -3.71
C GLY A 109 -3.72 16.72 -4.66
N LEU A 110 -2.45 16.72 -4.32
CA LEU A 110 -1.41 16.05 -5.09
C LEU A 110 -1.48 14.52 -4.96
N ALA A 111 -0.84 13.83 -5.89
CA ALA A 111 -0.58 12.39 -5.74
C ALA A 111 0.31 12.14 -4.50
N GLU A 112 0.14 10.98 -3.89
CA GLU A 112 0.80 10.64 -2.62
C GLU A 112 2.32 10.78 -2.68
N ASN A 113 2.96 10.30 -3.75
CA ASN A 113 4.40 10.41 -3.92
C ASN A 113 4.86 11.89 -4.04
N GLU A 114 4.10 12.69 -4.79
CA GLU A 114 4.38 14.13 -4.93
C GLU A 114 4.15 14.88 -3.61
N PHE A 115 3.13 14.50 -2.83
CA PHE A 115 2.90 15.03 -1.49
C PHE A 115 4.09 14.76 -0.56
N LEU A 116 4.59 13.52 -0.54
CA LEU A 116 5.76 13.14 0.28
C LEU A 116 7.01 13.90 -0.15
N LEU A 117 7.22 14.07 -1.45
CA LEU A 117 8.34 14.84 -1.98
C LEU A 117 8.26 16.33 -1.57
N VAL A 118 7.06 16.94 -1.62
CA VAL A 118 6.85 18.30 -1.12
C VAL A 118 7.13 18.37 0.38
N LEU A 119 6.66 17.40 1.16
CA LEU A 119 6.88 17.33 2.61
C LEU A 119 8.37 17.26 2.94
N GLU A 120 9.11 16.39 2.27
CA GLU A 120 10.55 16.20 2.42
C GLU A 120 11.33 17.50 2.11
N HIS A 121 11.13 18.06 0.92
CA HIS A 121 11.85 19.22 0.45
C HIS A 121 11.52 20.47 1.25
N LEU A 122 10.25 20.63 1.62
CA LEU A 122 9.82 21.72 2.51
C LEU A 122 10.47 21.61 3.89
N CYS A 123 10.49 20.42 4.46
CA CYS A 123 11.14 20.14 5.75
C CYS A 123 12.63 20.45 5.71
N ALA A 124 13.34 19.98 4.67
CA ALA A 124 14.78 20.21 4.51
C ALA A 124 15.12 21.70 4.33
N GLY A 125 14.37 22.42 3.49
CA GLY A 125 14.53 23.86 3.31
C GLY A 125 14.25 24.66 4.58
N MET A 126 13.16 24.32 5.31
CA MET A 126 12.84 24.98 6.57
C MET A 126 13.86 24.68 7.67
N LYS A 127 14.40 23.46 7.73
CA LYS A 127 15.48 23.11 8.66
C LYS A 127 16.70 23.99 8.41
N HIS A 128 17.13 24.13 7.15
CA HIS A 128 18.24 25.00 6.79
C HIS A 128 18.00 26.46 7.21
N LEU A 129 16.77 26.99 7.02
CA LEU A 129 16.44 28.35 7.48
C LEU A 129 16.55 28.46 9.02
N ARG A 130 16.04 27.49 9.76
CA ARG A 130 16.11 27.48 11.23
C ARG A 130 17.52 27.35 11.75
N ASP A 131 18.35 26.50 11.14
CA ASP A 131 19.77 26.37 11.49
C ASP A 131 20.56 27.69 11.29
N ASN A 132 20.05 28.58 10.40
CA ASN A 132 20.56 29.94 10.20
C ASN A 132 19.79 31.03 10.97
N ASN A 133 18.94 30.65 11.93
CA ASN A 133 18.08 31.54 12.72
C ASN A 133 17.13 32.41 11.88
N LEU A 134 16.69 31.94 10.72
CA LEU A 134 15.79 32.65 9.83
C LEU A 134 14.34 32.18 9.99
N VAL A 135 13.40 33.12 9.94
CA VAL A 135 11.96 32.91 9.89
C VAL A 135 11.44 33.43 8.56
N HIS A 136 10.69 32.63 7.84
CA HIS A 136 10.21 32.94 6.47
C HIS A 136 9.07 33.98 6.47
N ARG A 137 8.05 33.78 7.32
CA ARG A 137 6.87 34.62 7.57
C ARG A 137 5.85 34.75 6.42
N ASP A 138 6.13 34.31 5.23
CA ASP A 138 5.17 34.27 4.10
C ASP A 138 5.24 32.91 3.37
N LEU A 139 5.25 31.82 4.15
CA LEU A 139 5.23 30.49 3.56
C LEU A 139 3.84 30.15 3.02
N LYS A 140 3.78 29.75 1.76
CA LYS A 140 2.57 29.38 1.02
C LYS A 140 2.95 28.64 -0.28
N PRO A 141 2.02 27.93 -0.93
CA PRO A 141 2.31 27.25 -2.20
C PRO A 141 2.87 28.16 -3.31
N GLY A 142 2.52 29.45 -3.31
CA GLY A 142 3.06 30.41 -4.29
C GLY A 142 4.54 30.69 -4.13
N ASN A 143 5.11 30.46 -2.94
CA ASN A 143 6.53 30.67 -2.61
C ASN A 143 7.30 29.34 -2.53
N ILE A 144 6.76 28.26 -3.08
CA ILE A 144 7.43 26.97 -3.26
C ILE A 144 7.47 26.70 -4.77
N MET A 145 8.67 26.64 -5.34
CA MET A 145 8.88 26.48 -6.77
C MET A 145 9.28 25.04 -7.10
N LYS A 146 8.78 24.53 -8.22
CA LYS A 146 9.18 23.24 -8.78
C LYS A 146 10.34 23.46 -9.76
N TYR A 147 11.49 22.94 -9.41
CA TYR A 147 12.66 22.86 -10.26
C TYR A 147 12.72 21.49 -10.91
N ILE A 148 12.98 21.42 -12.20
CA ILE A 148 13.22 20.17 -12.92
C ILE A 148 14.72 20.12 -13.20
N ALA A 149 15.40 19.15 -12.61
CA ALA A 149 16.83 18.92 -12.81
C ALA A 149 17.11 18.31 -14.19
N ASP A 150 18.38 18.28 -14.60
CA ASP A 150 18.78 17.80 -15.92
C ASP A 150 18.50 16.30 -16.13
N ASP A 151 18.49 15.52 -15.05
CA ASP A 151 18.10 14.10 -15.03
C ASP A 151 16.57 13.89 -15.04
N GLY A 152 15.77 14.96 -15.08
CA GLY A 152 14.31 14.94 -15.04
C GLY A 152 13.72 14.83 -13.63
N SER A 153 14.53 14.75 -12.58
CA SER A 153 14.06 14.70 -11.19
C SER A 153 13.40 16.02 -10.78
N THR A 154 12.47 15.94 -9.85
CA THR A 154 11.73 17.10 -9.33
C THR A 154 12.28 17.52 -7.98
N ILE A 155 12.64 18.79 -7.84
CA ILE A 155 13.08 19.40 -6.59
C ILE A 155 12.18 20.59 -6.27
N TYR A 156 11.58 20.59 -5.06
CA TYR A 156 10.81 21.72 -4.56
C TYR A 156 11.75 22.66 -3.79
N LYS A 157 11.66 23.96 -4.10
CA LYS A 157 12.57 24.99 -3.57
C LYS A 157 11.78 26.17 -2.99
N LEU A 158 12.17 26.61 -1.79
CA LEU A 158 11.63 27.82 -1.16
C LEU A 158 12.15 29.08 -1.84
N THR A 159 11.28 30.08 -1.97
CA THR A 159 11.63 31.38 -2.58
C THR A 159 10.93 32.54 -1.87
N ASP A 160 11.22 33.76 -2.28
CA ASP A 160 10.64 35.04 -1.80
C ASP A 160 10.88 35.33 -0.31
N PHE A 161 12.13 35.58 0.03
CA PHE A 161 12.57 35.92 1.39
C PHE A 161 12.39 37.42 1.75
N GLY A 162 11.58 38.15 1.00
CA GLY A 162 11.33 39.57 1.27
C GLY A 162 10.66 39.85 2.60
N ALA A 163 9.96 38.89 3.16
CA ALA A 163 9.39 38.93 4.50
C ALA A 163 10.30 38.34 5.58
N ALA A 164 11.37 37.61 5.17
CA ALA A 164 12.20 36.88 6.10
C ALA A 164 12.94 37.77 7.12
N ARG A 165 13.21 37.21 8.28
CA ARG A 165 13.90 37.89 9.37
C ARG A 165 14.81 36.94 10.12
N GLU A 166 15.98 37.42 10.50
CA GLU A 166 16.85 36.76 11.46
C GLU A 166 16.24 36.91 12.88
N LEU A 167 16.05 35.78 13.56
CA LEU A 167 15.41 35.71 14.85
C LEU A 167 15.96 34.52 15.63
N ASN A 168 16.63 34.79 16.75
CA ASN A 168 17.01 33.74 17.70
C ASN A 168 15.76 33.18 18.41
N GLU A 169 15.85 32.00 19.00
CA GLU A 169 14.70 31.28 19.55
C GLU A 169 13.86 32.10 20.55
N ASP A 170 14.50 32.90 21.39
CA ASP A 170 13.86 33.74 22.41
C ASP A 170 13.41 35.12 21.89
N GLN A 171 13.72 35.45 20.63
CA GLN A 171 13.38 36.75 20.07
C GLN A 171 11.99 36.75 19.46
N GLN A 172 11.33 37.90 19.56
CA GLN A 172 9.97 38.15 19.06
C GLN A 172 9.93 39.38 18.15
N PHE A 173 8.96 39.40 17.23
CA PHE A 173 8.80 40.52 16.30
C PHE A 173 7.37 41.11 16.33
N PHE A 174 7.26 42.38 15.87
CA PHE A 174 6.00 43.12 15.78
C PHE A 174 5.54 43.35 14.33
N SER A 175 6.43 43.17 13.34
CA SER A 175 6.12 43.49 11.96
C SER A 175 5.15 42.48 11.36
N LEU A 176 4.20 42.93 10.53
CA LEU A 176 3.12 42.14 9.94
C LEU A 176 3.42 41.96 8.45
N TYR A 177 3.67 40.72 8.04
CA TYR A 177 3.84 40.29 6.66
C TYR A 177 3.16 38.94 6.50
N GLY A 178 2.80 38.58 5.29
CA GLY A 178 2.25 37.26 4.93
C GLY A 178 0.94 37.38 4.13
N THR A 179 0.50 36.22 3.67
CA THR A 179 -0.73 36.06 2.88
C THR A 179 -1.89 35.66 3.80
N GLU A 180 -3.00 36.33 3.70
CA GLU A 180 -4.12 36.31 4.65
C GLU A 180 -4.54 34.91 5.10
N GLU A 181 -4.71 33.95 4.18
CA GLU A 181 -5.20 32.61 4.46
C GLU A 181 -4.17 31.69 5.15
N TYR A 182 -2.89 32.06 5.11
CA TYR A 182 -1.78 31.29 5.68
C TYR A 182 -1.25 31.89 6.99
N LEU A 183 -1.79 33.04 7.41
CA LEU A 183 -1.36 33.73 8.62
C LEU A 183 -1.79 32.99 9.87
N HIS A 184 -0.87 32.93 10.85
CA HIS A 184 -1.20 32.48 12.20
C HIS A 184 -2.36 33.35 12.77
N PRO A 185 -3.36 32.77 13.48
CA PRO A 185 -4.50 33.52 13.98
C PRO A 185 -4.14 34.79 14.79
N ASP A 186 -3.11 34.75 15.61
CA ASP A 186 -2.63 35.93 16.35
C ASP A 186 -2.12 37.04 15.44
N MET A 187 -1.47 36.69 14.33
CA MET A 187 -1.04 37.66 13.31
C MET A 187 -2.23 38.18 12.49
N TYR A 188 -3.19 37.32 12.21
CA TYR A 188 -4.41 37.67 11.47
C TYR A 188 -5.23 38.72 12.17
N GLU A 189 -5.42 38.60 13.49
CA GLU A 189 -6.14 39.57 14.32
C GLU A 189 -5.59 41.00 14.18
N ARG A 190 -4.27 41.14 14.15
CA ARG A 190 -3.60 42.42 14.01
C ARG A 190 -3.49 42.91 12.57
N ALA A 191 -3.10 42.02 11.65
CA ALA A 191 -2.81 42.39 10.26
C ALA A 191 -4.08 42.64 9.45
N VAL A 192 -5.11 41.80 9.64
CA VAL A 192 -6.31 41.75 8.80
C VAL A 192 -7.49 42.47 9.49
N LEU A 193 -7.72 42.17 10.77
CA LEU A 193 -8.81 42.81 11.57
C LEU A 193 -8.41 44.17 12.12
N ARG A 194 -7.13 44.55 12.04
CA ARG A 194 -6.55 45.83 12.49
C ARG A 194 -6.86 46.12 13.97
N LYS A 195 -7.00 45.10 14.81
CA LYS A 195 -7.21 45.27 16.24
C LYS A 195 -5.89 45.65 16.93
N PRO A 196 -5.87 46.60 17.87
CA PRO A 196 -4.68 46.99 18.60
C PRO A 196 -4.33 45.92 19.64
N VAL A 197 -3.56 44.91 19.20
CA VAL A 197 -3.11 43.81 20.06
C VAL A 197 -1.62 43.95 20.30
N ASN A 198 -1.19 44.06 21.55
CA ASN A 198 0.22 44.05 21.95
C ASN A 198 0.75 42.62 22.06
N LYS A 199 0.61 41.83 20.98
CA LYS A 199 1.17 40.48 20.88
C LYS A 199 2.49 40.51 20.09
N THR A 200 3.45 39.82 20.57
CA THR A 200 4.72 39.51 19.87
C THR A 200 4.69 38.12 19.30
N PHE A 201 5.44 37.88 18.23
CA PHE A 201 5.41 36.66 17.45
C PHE A 201 6.77 36.02 17.44
N GLY A 202 6.85 34.74 17.67
CA GLY A 202 8.05 33.89 17.55
C GLY A 202 8.17 33.22 16.20
N ALA A 203 9.21 32.40 16.05
CA ALA A 203 9.46 31.62 14.84
C ALA A 203 8.35 30.59 14.53
N THR A 204 7.62 30.13 15.53
CA THR A 204 6.55 29.11 15.42
C THR A 204 5.37 29.51 14.53
N VAL A 205 5.27 30.80 14.12
CA VAL A 205 4.25 31.24 13.15
C VAL A 205 4.42 30.54 11.81
N ASP A 206 5.65 30.16 11.43
CA ASP A 206 5.90 29.40 10.20
C ASP A 206 5.34 28.00 10.29
N LEU A 207 5.28 27.37 11.47
CA LEU A 207 4.67 26.03 11.65
C LEU A 207 3.20 26.01 11.25
N TRP A 208 2.45 27.07 11.62
CA TRP A 208 1.06 27.22 11.18
C TRP A 208 0.97 27.34 9.65
N SER A 209 1.79 28.19 9.05
CA SER A 209 1.81 28.38 7.59
C SER A 209 2.22 27.08 6.86
N ILE A 210 3.13 26.28 7.42
CA ILE A 210 3.46 24.92 6.95
C ILE A 210 2.21 24.03 7.03
N GLY A 211 1.50 24.02 8.15
CA GLY A 211 0.28 23.22 8.34
C GLY A 211 -0.80 23.55 7.32
N VAL A 212 -1.08 24.85 7.11
CA VAL A 212 -2.04 25.30 6.09
C VAL A 212 -1.58 24.89 4.68
N THR A 213 -0.29 25.03 4.38
CA THR A 213 0.28 24.65 3.09
C THR A 213 0.16 23.15 2.86
N LEU A 214 0.56 22.31 3.81
CA LEU A 214 0.49 20.86 3.69
C LEU A 214 -0.94 20.36 3.59
N TYR A 215 -1.89 20.94 4.35
CA TYR A 215 -3.31 20.62 4.19
C TYR A 215 -3.80 20.96 2.77
N HIS A 216 -3.43 22.14 2.26
CA HIS A 216 -3.79 22.55 0.89
C HIS A 216 -3.18 21.60 -0.15
N VAL A 217 -1.93 21.20 0.02
CA VAL A 217 -1.26 20.22 -0.85
C VAL A 217 -1.94 18.84 -0.80
N ALA A 218 -2.36 18.40 0.40
CA ALA A 218 -3.02 17.11 0.58
C ALA A 218 -4.44 17.05 -0.01
N THR A 219 -5.16 18.19 -0.01
CA THR A 219 -6.62 18.20 -0.28
C THR A 219 -7.03 19.05 -1.49
N GLY A 220 -6.14 19.88 -2.02
CA GLY A 220 -6.46 20.89 -3.05
C GLY A 220 -7.27 22.08 -2.51
N ASN A 221 -7.53 22.15 -1.20
CA ASN A 221 -8.35 23.17 -0.56
C ASN A 221 -7.67 23.72 0.69
N LEU A 222 -8.02 24.99 1.03
CA LEU A 222 -7.62 25.56 2.31
C LEU A 222 -8.34 24.85 3.48
N PRO A 223 -7.69 24.72 4.65
CA PRO A 223 -8.28 24.06 5.82
C PRO A 223 -9.45 24.84 6.42
N PHE A 224 -9.38 26.18 6.41
CA PHE A 224 -10.35 27.05 7.04
C PHE A 224 -11.04 27.89 5.98
N ARG A 225 -12.37 27.68 5.82
CA ARG A 225 -13.16 28.28 4.73
C ARG A 225 -14.45 28.87 5.26
N PRO A 226 -14.50 30.18 5.56
CA PRO A 226 -15.76 30.87 5.88
C PRO A 226 -16.64 31.00 4.63
N PHE A 227 -17.96 31.05 4.81
CA PHE A 227 -18.86 31.43 3.72
C PHE A 227 -18.52 32.85 3.23
N GLY A 228 -18.48 33.04 1.91
CA GLY A 228 -18.02 34.30 1.29
C GLY A 228 -16.49 34.47 1.21
N GLY A 229 -15.72 33.49 1.68
CA GLY A 229 -14.26 33.45 1.55
C GLY A 229 -13.57 34.66 2.19
N ARG A 230 -12.60 35.29 1.51
CA ARG A 230 -11.81 36.44 1.99
C ARG A 230 -12.64 37.64 2.43
N ARG A 231 -13.90 37.77 1.99
CA ARG A 231 -14.80 38.88 2.41
C ARG A 231 -15.23 38.76 3.85
N ASN A 232 -15.31 37.54 4.37
CA ASN A 232 -15.79 37.28 5.73
C ASN A 232 -14.62 37.07 6.72
N LYS A 233 -13.95 38.17 7.04
CA LYS A 233 -12.72 38.16 7.84
C LYS A 233 -12.96 37.76 9.30
N GLU A 234 -14.07 38.20 9.88
CA GLU A 234 -14.44 37.90 11.27
C GLU A 234 -14.73 36.39 11.45
N THR A 235 -15.45 35.79 10.50
CA THR A 235 -15.70 34.34 10.53
C THR A 235 -14.40 33.55 10.31
N MET A 236 -13.50 34.00 9.43
CA MET A 236 -12.19 33.35 9.27
C MET A 236 -11.40 33.34 10.58
N TYR A 237 -11.37 34.49 11.29
CA TYR A 237 -10.75 34.59 12.61
C TYR A 237 -11.43 33.66 13.64
N PHE A 238 -12.77 33.63 13.64
CA PHE A 238 -13.54 32.76 14.53
C PHE A 238 -13.22 31.29 14.29
N ILE A 239 -13.23 30.83 13.02
CA ILE A 239 -12.93 29.45 12.65
C ILE A 239 -11.51 29.05 13.10
N THR A 240 -10.51 29.91 12.91
CA THR A 240 -9.13 29.59 13.26
C THR A 240 -8.85 29.63 14.76
N THR A 241 -9.59 30.44 15.56
CA THR A 241 -9.32 30.63 17.00
C THR A 241 -10.22 29.79 17.91
N ARG A 242 -11.45 29.43 17.47
CA ARG A 242 -12.43 28.71 18.27
C ARG A 242 -12.48 27.22 18.06
N LYS A 243 -11.62 26.71 17.19
CA LYS A 243 -11.49 25.26 16.95
C LYS A 243 -10.97 24.55 18.21
N ASP A 244 -11.44 23.34 18.44
CA ASP A 244 -10.89 22.46 19.46
C ASP A 244 -9.49 21.97 19.08
N SER A 245 -8.72 21.56 20.07
CA SER A 245 -7.43 20.89 19.84
C SER A 245 -7.60 19.63 19.00
N GLY A 246 -6.67 19.43 18.09
CA GLY A 246 -6.70 18.30 17.14
C GLY A 246 -7.59 18.51 15.91
N VAL A 247 -8.39 19.57 15.83
CA VAL A 247 -9.15 19.93 14.63
C VAL A 247 -8.20 20.46 13.54
N ILE A 248 -8.28 19.91 12.34
CA ILE A 248 -7.42 20.27 11.21
C ILE A 248 -8.14 21.09 10.13
N SER A 249 -9.47 21.16 10.15
CA SER A 249 -10.22 21.99 9.20
C SER A 249 -11.57 22.46 9.76
N GLY A 250 -12.08 23.57 9.20
CA GLY A 250 -13.40 24.11 9.52
C GLY A 250 -14.01 24.80 8.30
N THR A 251 -15.20 24.41 7.91
CA THR A 251 -15.89 24.92 6.73
C THR A 251 -17.28 25.44 7.09
N GLN A 252 -17.63 26.60 6.55
CA GLN A 252 -18.98 27.15 6.63
C GLN A 252 -19.60 27.15 5.23
N THR A 253 -20.69 26.42 5.03
CA THR A 253 -21.32 26.19 3.74
C THR A 253 -22.42 27.18 3.40
N SER A 254 -23.01 27.84 4.40
CA SER A 254 -24.07 28.83 4.24
C SER A 254 -23.80 30.08 5.07
N GLU A 255 -24.41 31.22 4.69
CA GLU A 255 -24.28 32.46 5.42
C GLU A 255 -24.87 32.30 6.86
N ASN A 256 -24.09 32.66 7.86
CA ASN A 256 -24.41 32.46 9.28
C ASN A 256 -24.74 31.00 9.68
N GLY A 257 -24.44 30.05 8.82
CA GLY A 257 -24.61 28.62 9.10
C GLY A 257 -23.59 28.09 10.09
N PRO A 258 -23.79 26.84 10.57
CA PRO A 258 -22.84 26.19 11.47
C PRO A 258 -21.50 25.94 10.77
N ILE A 259 -20.44 25.83 11.56
CA ILE A 259 -19.11 25.46 11.08
C ILE A 259 -18.97 23.93 11.20
N GLU A 260 -18.66 23.30 10.10
CA GLU A 260 -18.34 21.87 10.02
C GLU A 260 -16.87 21.67 10.35
N TRP A 261 -16.60 21.18 11.57
CA TRP A 261 -15.27 20.88 12.05
C TRP A 261 -14.84 19.47 11.68
N SER A 262 -13.56 19.28 11.29
CA SER A 262 -13.02 17.95 11.07
C SER A 262 -11.64 17.77 11.71
N LYS A 263 -11.44 16.58 12.28
CA LYS A 263 -10.14 16.08 12.77
C LYS A 263 -9.48 15.16 11.77
N GLU A 264 -10.12 14.88 10.65
CA GLU A 264 -9.67 13.95 9.62
C GLU A 264 -9.55 14.64 8.26
N LEU A 265 -8.66 14.13 7.43
CA LEU A 265 -8.56 14.53 6.04
C LEU A 265 -9.81 14.06 5.26
N PRO A 266 -10.28 14.83 4.28
CA PRO A 266 -11.45 14.47 3.47
C PRO A 266 -11.30 13.11 2.81
N SER A 267 -12.42 12.37 2.68
CA SER A 267 -12.42 11.04 2.04
C SER A 267 -11.96 11.07 0.59
N ASN A 268 -12.23 12.16 -0.13
CA ASN A 268 -11.90 12.37 -1.54
C ASN A 268 -10.45 12.81 -1.79
N CYS A 269 -9.66 13.08 -0.75
CA CYS A 269 -8.25 13.41 -0.95
C CYS A 269 -7.45 12.18 -1.45
N ARG A 270 -6.38 12.45 -2.23
CA ARG A 270 -5.65 11.41 -2.98
C ARG A 270 -4.71 10.56 -2.13
N LEU A 271 -4.50 10.88 -0.87
CA LEU A 271 -3.66 10.11 0.03
C LEU A 271 -4.34 8.80 0.42
N SER A 272 -3.57 7.73 0.50
CA SER A 272 -4.04 6.42 1.00
C SER A 272 -4.47 6.52 2.47
N TYR A 273 -5.29 5.59 2.93
CA TYR A 273 -5.68 5.52 4.34
C TYR A 273 -4.46 5.45 5.27
N GLY A 274 -3.47 4.62 4.91
CA GLY A 274 -2.23 4.49 5.69
C GLY A 274 -1.48 5.80 5.84
N LEU A 275 -1.35 6.58 4.75
CA LEU A 275 -0.67 7.89 4.81
C LEU A 275 -1.51 8.93 5.55
N LYS A 276 -2.84 8.97 5.35
CA LYS A 276 -3.73 9.86 6.11
C LYS A 276 -3.56 9.68 7.61
N LYS A 277 -3.48 8.43 8.07
CA LYS A 277 -3.34 8.09 9.49
C LYS A 277 -2.09 8.69 10.13
N ILE A 278 -0.97 8.75 9.41
CA ILE A 278 0.30 9.28 9.92
C ILE A 278 0.48 10.79 9.67
N VAL A 279 -0.17 11.34 8.63
CA VAL A 279 -0.10 12.78 8.31
C VAL A 279 -1.11 13.60 9.12
N THR A 280 -2.27 13.06 9.46
CA THR A 280 -3.30 13.79 10.24
C THR A 280 -2.78 14.28 11.60
N PRO A 281 -2.04 13.50 12.40
CA PRO A 281 -1.43 13.99 13.64
C PRO A 281 -0.40 15.11 13.43
N LEU A 282 0.36 15.04 12.32
CA LEU A 282 1.28 16.13 11.93
C LEU A 282 0.51 17.41 11.68
N LEU A 283 -0.57 17.36 10.87
CA LEU A 283 -1.41 18.53 10.59
C LEU A 283 -2.07 19.08 11.86
N ALA A 284 -2.57 18.21 12.72
CA ALA A 284 -3.18 18.59 14.00
C ALA A 284 -2.19 19.35 14.88
N GLY A 285 -0.93 18.91 14.95
CA GLY A 285 0.12 19.57 15.73
C GLY A 285 0.57 20.91 15.14
N LEU A 286 0.66 21.01 13.82
CA LEU A 286 1.03 22.25 13.13
C LEU A 286 -0.07 23.31 13.17
N LEU A 287 -1.33 22.91 13.12
CA LEU A 287 -2.51 23.80 13.17
C LEU A 287 -3.04 24.01 14.58
N GLU A 288 -2.23 23.78 15.61
CA GLU A 288 -2.59 23.99 17.00
C GLU A 288 -2.54 25.48 17.36
N VAL A 289 -3.56 25.97 18.08
CA VAL A 289 -3.67 27.35 18.54
C VAL A 289 -3.50 27.48 20.05
N ASN A 290 -3.69 26.38 20.80
CA ASN A 290 -3.48 26.37 22.22
C ASN A 290 -1.98 26.40 22.53
N LYS A 291 -1.53 27.47 23.16
CA LYS A 291 -0.11 27.70 23.48
C LYS A 291 0.59 26.54 24.22
N GLN A 292 -0.17 25.74 24.98
CA GLN A 292 0.37 24.61 25.72
C GLN A 292 0.72 23.41 24.81
N TYR A 293 0.11 23.33 23.62
CA TYR A 293 0.23 22.20 22.71
C TYR A 293 0.89 22.55 21.38
N ILE A 294 1.28 23.82 21.19
CA ILE A 294 2.03 24.26 19.98
C ILE A 294 3.34 23.49 19.90
N TRP A 295 3.61 22.96 18.73
CA TRP A 295 4.84 22.20 18.47
C TRP A 295 6.08 23.09 18.38
N SER A 296 7.25 22.53 18.73
CA SER A 296 8.56 23.08 18.36
C SER A 296 8.94 22.64 16.93
N PHE A 297 9.93 23.32 16.35
CA PHE A 297 10.50 22.92 15.06
C PHE A 297 11.17 21.52 15.15
N ASP A 298 11.83 21.19 16.24
CA ASP A 298 12.45 19.86 16.44
C ASP A 298 11.40 18.76 16.40
N ARG A 299 10.26 18.97 17.04
CA ARG A 299 9.15 18.01 16.98
C ARG A 299 8.62 17.85 15.56
N PHE A 300 8.49 18.96 14.82
CA PHE A 300 8.09 18.95 13.42
C PHE A 300 9.10 18.13 12.57
N PHE A 301 10.39 18.44 12.67
CA PHE A 301 11.44 17.75 11.89
C PHE A 301 11.48 16.25 12.22
N ASN A 302 11.43 15.89 13.50
CA ASN A 302 11.41 14.49 13.92
C ASN A 302 10.18 13.74 13.41
N GLN A 303 9.00 14.36 13.46
CA GLN A 303 7.77 13.74 12.95
C GLN A 303 7.80 13.54 11.43
N VAL A 304 8.37 14.50 10.69
CA VAL A 304 8.53 14.34 9.23
C VAL A 304 9.53 13.23 8.92
N THR A 305 10.64 13.16 9.66
CA THR A 305 11.61 12.05 9.52
C THR A 305 10.96 10.69 9.79
N ASP A 306 10.13 10.56 10.84
CA ASP A 306 9.36 9.33 11.12
C ASP A 306 8.42 8.97 9.96
N ILE A 307 7.74 9.95 9.36
CA ILE A 307 6.85 9.70 8.22
C ILE A 307 7.64 9.19 7.00
N LEU A 308 8.77 9.84 6.70
CA LEU A 308 9.56 9.56 5.50
C LEU A 308 10.38 8.26 5.59
N CYS A 309 10.77 7.83 6.81
CA CYS A 309 11.51 6.58 6.99
C CYS A 309 10.64 5.33 6.88
N ARG A 310 9.30 5.47 6.88
CA ARG A 310 8.37 4.33 6.84
C ARG A 310 8.39 3.62 5.50
N THR A 311 8.40 2.30 5.55
CA THR A 311 8.34 1.44 4.36
C THR A 311 6.90 1.30 3.87
N PRO A 312 6.60 1.71 2.62
CA PRO A 312 5.28 1.54 2.04
C PRO A 312 5.07 0.09 1.58
N ILE A 313 4.03 -0.56 2.09
CA ILE A 313 3.63 -1.91 1.69
C ILE A 313 2.32 -1.83 0.90
N HIS A 314 2.35 -2.27 -0.34
CA HIS A 314 1.18 -2.37 -1.20
C HIS A 314 0.45 -3.69 -0.94
N ILE A 315 -0.86 -3.62 -0.77
CA ILE A 315 -1.72 -4.77 -0.45
C ILE A 315 -2.91 -4.77 -1.40
N PHE A 316 -3.27 -5.94 -1.88
CA PHE A 316 -4.52 -6.17 -2.58
C PHE A 316 -5.46 -7.00 -1.69
N ASN A 317 -6.53 -6.37 -1.21
CA ASN A 317 -7.60 -7.08 -0.51
C ASN A 317 -8.50 -7.77 -1.53
N PHE A 318 -8.40 -9.10 -1.58
CA PHE A 318 -9.16 -9.91 -2.51
C PHE A 318 -10.68 -9.82 -2.29
N HIS A 319 -11.13 -9.73 -1.03
CA HIS A 319 -12.55 -9.72 -0.65
C HIS A 319 -13.31 -8.47 -1.05
N THR A 320 -12.62 -7.33 -1.10
CA THR A 320 -13.20 -6.05 -1.52
C THR A 320 -12.69 -5.59 -2.89
N MET A 321 -11.78 -6.36 -3.50
CA MET A 321 -11.09 -6.03 -4.75
C MET A 321 -10.43 -4.63 -4.71
N GLN A 322 -9.85 -4.27 -3.56
CA GLN A 322 -9.23 -2.96 -3.34
C GLN A 322 -7.72 -3.06 -3.13
N SER A 323 -7.01 -2.14 -3.76
CA SER A 323 -5.60 -1.90 -3.44
C SER A 323 -5.52 -0.96 -2.24
N LEU A 324 -4.75 -1.37 -1.23
CA LEU A 324 -4.49 -0.66 0.00
C LEU A 324 -3.00 -0.38 0.12
N LYS A 325 -2.64 0.59 0.95
CA LYS A 325 -1.24 0.91 1.24
C LYS A 325 -1.05 1.09 2.73
N ILE A 326 -0.09 0.39 3.28
CA ILE A 326 0.29 0.43 4.69
C ILE A 326 1.69 1.03 4.78
N TYR A 327 1.92 1.87 5.77
CA TYR A 327 3.23 2.45 6.07
C TYR A 327 3.74 1.87 7.39
N LEU A 328 4.74 0.98 7.30
CA LEU A 328 5.36 0.35 8.46
C LEU A 328 6.59 1.13 8.92
N HIS A 329 6.79 1.21 10.21
CA HIS A 329 8.08 1.65 10.73
C HIS A 329 9.17 0.63 10.32
N PRO A 330 10.40 1.06 10.05
CA PRO A 330 11.48 0.15 9.63
C PRO A 330 11.68 -1.07 10.53
N ASP A 331 11.47 -0.89 11.83
CA ASP A 331 11.64 -1.94 12.87
C ASP A 331 10.37 -2.79 13.11
N ASP A 332 9.26 -2.48 12.42
CA ASP A 332 8.01 -3.23 12.59
C ASP A 332 8.15 -4.66 12.09
N LYS A 333 7.54 -5.59 12.82
CA LYS A 333 7.50 -7.02 12.51
C LYS A 333 6.19 -7.43 11.86
N ILE A 334 6.08 -8.71 11.48
CA ILE A 334 4.90 -9.27 10.80
C ILE A 334 3.59 -9.09 11.59
N GLN A 335 3.65 -9.03 12.92
CA GLN A 335 2.48 -8.79 13.77
C GLN A 335 1.92 -7.38 13.53
N SER A 336 2.79 -6.35 13.39
CA SER A 336 2.37 -4.98 13.06
C SER A 336 1.72 -4.93 11.69
N LEU A 337 2.30 -5.61 10.67
CA LEU A 337 1.69 -5.72 9.35
C LEU A 337 0.29 -6.34 9.41
N LYS A 338 0.14 -7.48 10.11
CA LYS A 338 -1.14 -8.16 10.27
C LYS A 338 -2.18 -7.31 11.01
N ALA A 339 -1.75 -6.53 12.02
CA ALA A 339 -2.64 -5.61 12.73
C ALA A 339 -3.12 -4.47 11.84
N HIS A 340 -2.25 -3.90 11.01
CA HIS A 340 -2.65 -2.87 10.03
C HIS A 340 -3.53 -3.42 8.91
N ILE A 341 -3.33 -4.67 8.49
CA ILE A 341 -4.23 -5.36 7.56
C ILE A 341 -5.61 -5.52 8.22
N GLN A 342 -5.68 -5.99 9.47
CA GLN A 342 -6.94 -6.10 10.20
C GLN A 342 -7.68 -4.77 10.28
N GLU A 343 -6.98 -3.69 10.58
CA GLU A 343 -7.57 -2.36 10.69
C GLU A 343 -8.22 -1.89 9.38
N GLN A 344 -7.62 -2.22 8.22
CA GLN A 344 -8.13 -1.78 6.92
C GLN A 344 -9.05 -2.78 6.23
N THR A 345 -9.05 -4.04 6.64
CA THR A 345 -9.78 -5.14 5.96
C THR A 345 -10.76 -5.87 6.85
N GLU A 346 -10.72 -5.64 8.17
CA GLU A 346 -11.47 -6.36 9.21
C GLU A 346 -11.12 -7.87 9.32
N ILE A 347 -10.15 -8.37 8.54
CA ILE A 347 -9.70 -9.75 8.57
C ILE A 347 -8.79 -9.95 9.78
N GLN A 348 -9.19 -10.86 10.68
CA GLN A 348 -8.41 -11.15 11.89
C GLN A 348 -7.01 -11.70 11.56
N PRO A 349 -5.95 -11.40 12.33
CA PRO A 349 -4.57 -11.79 12.05
C PRO A 349 -4.36 -13.29 11.84
N HIS A 350 -5.09 -14.16 12.58
CA HIS A 350 -5.03 -15.60 12.44
C HIS A 350 -5.76 -16.13 11.21
N ALA A 351 -6.73 -15.36 10.70
CA ALA A 351 -7.49 -15.69 9.50
C ALA A 351 -6.85 -15.20 8.20
N GLN A 352 -5.80 -14.37 8.28
CA GLN A 352 -5.13 -13.82 7.11
C GLN A 352 -4.28 -14.86 6.38
N ILE A 353 -4.49 -14.98 5.06
CA ILE A 353 -3.59 -15.67 4.13
C ILE A 353 -2.98 -14.58 3.27
N ILE A 354 -1.68 -14.36 3.43
CA ILE A 354 -0.94 -13.30 2.72
C ILE A 354 -0.02 -13.97 1.71
N LEU A 355 -0.21 -13.67 0.43
CA LEU A 355 0.62 -14.17 -0.66
C LEU A 355 1.47 -13.05 -1.24
N PHE A 356 2.70 -13.36 -1.54
CA PHE A 356 3.55 -12.60 -2.43
C PHE A 356 3.92 -13.48 -3.62
N ASP A 357 3.55 -13.05 -4.81
CA ASP A 357 3.52 -13.90 -6.00
C ASP A 357 2.74 -15.22 -5.70
N GLU A 358 3.38 -16.36 -5.75
CA GLU A 358 2.77 -17.70 -5.58
C GLU A 358 3.05 -18.29 -4.19
N THR A 359 3.72 -17.56 -3.30
CA THR A 359 4.22 -18.08 -2.03
C THR A 359 3.55 -17.37 -0.85
N VAL A 360 3.23 -18.14 0.19
CA VAL A 360 2.71 -17.59 1.46
C VAL A 360 3.82 -16.78 2.15
N LEU A 361 3.51 -15.57 2.56
CA LEU A 361 4.47 -14.65 3.17
C LEU A 361 5.23 -15.25 4.36
N SER A 362 4.60 -16.11 5.16
CA SER A 362 5.25 -16.80 6.29
C SER A 362 6.33 -17.82 5.89
N LYS A 363 6.47 -18.15 4.62
CA LYS A 363 7.58 -18.96 4.09
C LYS A 363 8.76 -18.09 3.62
N ILE A 364 8.52 -16.79 3.40
CA ILE A 364 9.52 -15.82 2.90
C ILE A 364 10.07 -14.98 4.05
N VAL A 365 9.22 -14.64 5.01
CA VAL A 365 9.49 -13.70 6.10
C VAL A 365 9.27 -14.40 7.44
N ASP A 366 10.32 -14.47 8.26
CA ASP A 366 10.25 -15.00 9.62
C ASP A 366 9.57 -14.03 10.58
N GLU A 367 9.11 -14.52 11.74
CA GLU A 367 8.49 -13.68 12.77
C GLU A 367 9.39 -12.56 13.31
N ASN A 368 10.70 -12.71 13.19
CA ASN A 368 11.69 -11.74 13.64
C ASN A 368 12.17 -10.78 12.54
N THR A 369 11.82 -11.02 11.29
CA THR A 369 12.18 -10.15 10.16
C THR A 369 11.49 -8.80 10.30
N VAL A 370 12.28 -7.73 10.22
CA VAL A 370 11.79 -6.34 10.26
C VAL A 370 11.29 -5.87 8.89
N ALA A 371 10.49 -4.82 8.86
CA ALA A 371 9.85 -4.33 7.64
C ALA A 371 10.82 -3.99 6.49
N GLN A 372 12.05 -3.58 6.80
CA GLN A 372 13.10 -3.35 5.81
C GLN A 372 13.54 -4.62 5.07
N GLY A 373 13.39 -5.79 5.66
CA GLY A 373 13.71 -7.09 5.07
C GLY A 373 12.55 -7.71 4.27
N TYR A 374 11.42 -7.01 4.12
CA TYR A 374 10.30 -7.52 3.36
C TYR A 374 10.53 -7.39 1.86
N PRO A 375 9.93 -8.26 1.05
CA PRO A 375 9.95 -8.10 -0.40
C PRO A 375 9.39 -6.74 -0.81
N ILE A 376 10.02 -6.10 -1.79
CA ILE A 376 9.56 -4.81 -2.32
C ILE A 376 8.23 -5.01 -3.04
N THR A 377 7.22 -4.32 -2.56
CA THR A 377 5.87 -4.36 -3.14
C THR A 377 5.59 -3.13 -4.00
N THR A 378 4.87 -3.32 -5.09
CA THR A 378 4.41 -2.23 -5.98
C THR A 378 2.90 -2.30 -6.18
N MET A 379 2.32 -1.31 -6.88
CA MET A 379 0.90 -1.38 -7.25
C MET A 379 0.58 -2.57 -8.17
N GLU A 380 1.54 -3.01 -8.98
CA GLU A 380 1.42 -4.15 -9.89
C GLU A 380 1.73 -5.48 -9.22
N LYS A 381 2.57 -5.47 -8.18
CA LYS A 381 2.97 -6.65 -7.39
C LYS A 381 2.75 -6.40 -5.90
N PRO A 382 1.51 -6.32 -5.43
CA PRO A 382 1.18 -6.16 -4.01
C PRO A 382 1.20 -7.50 -3.28
N PHE A 383 1.15 -7.48 -1.96
CA PHE A 383 0.71 -8.64 -1.19
C PHE A 383 -0.78 -8.88 -1.40
N ALA A 384 -1.16 -10.06 -1.88
CA ALA A 384 -2.56 -10.46 -1.99
C ALA A 384 -3.04 -11.05 -0.65
N VAL A 385 -4.13 -10.48 -0.11
CA VAL A 385 -4.68 -10.88 1.19
C VAL A 385 -6.02 -11.57 1.00
N PHE A 386 -6.12 -12.78 1.56
CA PHE A 386 -7.30 -13.62 1.59
C PHE A 386 -7.69 -13.96 3.04
N SER A 387 -8.91 -14.40 3.26
CA SER A 387 -9.40 -14.82 4.57
C SER A 387 -9.65 -16.33 4.62
N ARG A 388 -9.26 -16.98 5.71
CA ARG A 388 -9.60 -18.39 5.98
C ARG A 388 -11.05 -18.57 6.43
N GLU A 389 -11.69 -17.53 6.98
CA GLU A 389 -12.99 -17.58 7.62
C GLU A 389 -14.10 -16.97 6.77
N ASN A 390 -13.79 -15.92 6.01
CA ASN A 390 -14.75 -15.25 5.14
C ASN A 390 -14.53 -15.69 3.69
N ASN A 391 -15.58 -16.09 3.01
CA ASN A 391 -15.53 -16.44 1.58
C ASN A 391 -16.35 -15.50 0.69
N ASN A 392 -16.96 -14.45 1.25
CA ASN A 392 -17.65 -13.45 0.46
C ASN A 392 -16.64 -12.54 -0.25
N VAL A 393 -16.90 -12.28 -1.53
CA VAL A 393 -16.17 -11.28 -2.32
C VAL A 393 -17.20 -10.29 -2.83
N VAL A 394 -17.07 -9.05 -2.40
CA VAL A 394 -17.95 -7.94 -2.81
C VAL A 394 -17.07 -6.80 -3.22
N ALA A 395 -17.06 -6.48 -4.51
CA ALA A 395 -16.30 -5.32 -4.98
C ALA A 395 -16.77 -4.08 -4.22
N ALA A 396 -15.86 -3.41 -3.55
CA ALA A 396 -16.14 -2.11 -2.95
C ALA A 396 -16.31 -1.08 -4.07
N VAL A 397 -17.42 -1.20 -4.76
CA VAL A 397 -17.86 -0.24 -5.76
C VAL A 397 -18.34 0.99 -4.99
N ILE A 398 -17.35 1.84 -4.65
CA ILE A 398 -17.52 3.27 -4.69
C ILE A 398 -18.60 3.82 -3.77
N SER A 399 -18.36 3.72 -2.49
CA SER A 399 -18.97 4.66 -1.52
C SER A 399 -18.32 6.08 -1.60
N GLY A 400 -17.73 6.47 -2.74
CA GLY A 400 -16.94 7.68 -2.87
C GLY A 400 -17.40 8.70 -3.90
N PHE A 401 -18.49 8.48 -4.61
CA PHE A 401 -18.98 9.47 -5.58
C PHE A 401 -19.77 10.63 -4.96
N GLY A 402 -20.33 10.46 -3.78
CA GLY A 402 -21.20 11.47 -3.15
C GLY A 402 -20.52 12.79 -2.79
N ASN A 403 -19.18 12.86 -2.77
CA ASN A 403 -18.43 14.05 -2.37
C ASN A 403 -17.52 14.60 -3.51
N LEU A 404 -17.82 14.29 -4.78
CA LEU A 404 -17.00 14.73 -5.91
C LEU A 404 -17.23 16.17 -6.36
N LEU A 405 -18.27 16.82 -5.87
CA LEU A 405 -18.46 18.24 -6.11
C LEU A 405 -17.75 19.04 -5.02
N PRO A 406 -16.79 19.91 -5.36
CA PRO A 406 -16.35 20.92 -4.41
C PRO A 406 -17.57 21.72 -4.00
N SER A 407 -17.75 21.95 -2.70
CA SER A 407 -18.72 22.92 -2.17
C SER A 407 -18.30 24.34 -2.59
N SER A 408 -18.31 24.59 -3.88
CA SER A 408 -18.18 25.94 -4.43
C SER A 408 -19.57 26.57 -4.30
N SER A 409 -19.68 27.51 -3.38
CA SER A 409 -20.74 28.50 -3.35
C SER A 409 -21.10 28.94 -4.77
N ILE A 410 -22.19 28.39 -5.27
CA ILE A 410 -22.89 28.97 -6.43
C ILE A 410 -23.38 30.33 -5.93
N VAL A 411 -22.66 31.39 -6.28
CA VAL A 411 -23.20 32.75 -6.19
C VAL A 411 -24.27 32.84 -7.27
N SER A 412 -25.48 32.41 -6.92
CA SER A 412 -26.66 32.79 -7.68
C SER A 412 -26.88 34.28 -7.43
N SER A 413 -26.44 35.08 -8.36
CA SER A 413 -26.91 36.47 -8.50
C SER A 413 -28.39 36.43 -8.89
N SER A 414 -29.26 36.44 -7.90
CA SER A 414 -30.69 36.71 -8.08
C SER A 414 -30.85 38.20 -8.43
N SER A 415 -30.94 38.49 -9.72
CA SER A 415 -31.56 39.74 -10.16
C SER A 415 -33.09 39.62 -9.98
N SER A 416 -33.58 40.35 -8.99
CA SER A 416 -35.01 40.62 -8.78
C SER A 416 -35.64 41.28 -10.01
N ALA A 417 -36.60 40.63 -10.63
CA ALA A 417 -37.58 41.27 -11.47
C ALA A 417 -38.98 40.86 -11.01
N THR A 418 -39.63 41.78 -10.32
CA THR A 418 -41.05 41.83 -9.99
C THR A 418 -41.91 41.79 -11.23
N THR A 419 -42.86 40.86 -11.33
CA THR A 419 -44.16 41.16 -11.95
C THR A 419 -45.26 40.23 -11.41
N THR A 420 -46.26 40.86 -10.85
CA THR A 420 -47.56 40.47 -10.37
C THR A 420 -48.46 39.87 -11.46
N THR A 421 -49.23 38.86 -11.13
CA THR A 421 -50.70 38.65 -11.34
C THR A 421 -50.95 37.16 -11.05
N GLY A 422 -51.69 36.81 -10.12
CA GLY A 422 -53.04 36.77 -9.68
C GLY A 422 -53.82 35.66 -10.35
N THR A 423 -54.21 34.59 -9.64
CA THR A 423 -55.60 34.15 -9.55
C THR A 423 -55.75 32.96 -8.60
N THR A 424 -56.59 33.14 -7.64
CA THR A 424 -57.17 32.26 -6.64
C THR A 424 -58.01 31.15 -7.24
N VAL A 425 -57.97 29.92 -6.71
CA VAL A 425 -59.15 29.11 -6.50
C VAL A 425 -58.96 28.24 -5.24
N ILE A 426 -59.90 28.46 -4.35
CA ILE A 426 -60.18 27.75 -3.11
C ILE A 426 -60.94 26.46 -3.48
N ASN A 427 -60.71 25.37 -2.76
CA ASN A 427 -61.82 24.58 -2.23
C ASN A 427 -61.44 23.66 -1.04
N ASN A 428 -62.20 23.84 0.00
CA ASN A 428 -62.33 23.09 1.24
C ASN A 428 -62.93 21.69 1.08
N SER A 429 -62.63 20.83 2.03
CA SER A 429 -63.63 20.24 2.99
C SER A 429 -63.00 19.00 3.62
N THR A 430 -62.77 19.00 4.88
CA THR A 430 -63.50 18.71 6.08
C THR A 430 -63.74 17.22 6.38
N SER A 431 -63.41 16.92 7.63
CA SER A 431 -63.98 15.98 8.62
C SER A 431 -63.46 14.51 8.52
N GLY A 432 -63.07 13.86 9.56
CA GLY A 432 -63.39 13.94 11.00
C GLY A 432 -63.34 12.51 11.51
N GLY A 433 -62.93 12.32 12.75
CA GLY A 433 -63.48 11.30 13.62
C GLY A 433 -62.63 10.10 14.01
N LEU A 434 -61.95 10.18 15.14
CA LEU A 434 -62.14 9.46 16.42
C LEU A 434 -61.99 7.92 16.48
N ASP A 435 -61.05 7.54 17.36
CA ASP A 435 -61.03 6.49 18.38
C ASP A 435 -61.10 4.98 18.00
N ALA A 436 -60.12 4.22 18.45
CA ALA A 436 -60.19 3.38 19.64
C ALA A 436 -59.10 2.32 19.71
N VAL A 437 -58.41 2.28 20.81
CA VAL A 437 -57.68 1.27 21.57
C VAL A 437 -58.00 -0.21 21.21
N SER A 438 -56.95 -1.02 20.98
CA SER A 438 -56.74 -2.25 21.76
C SER A 438 -55.41 -2.95 21.45
N SER A 439 -54.76 -3.35 22.49
CA SER A 439 -53.57 -4.16 22.65
C SER A 439 -53.67 -5.56 22.10
N THR A 440 -52.63 -6.09 21.48
CA THR A 440 -52.13 -7.46 21.70
C THR A 440 -50.71 -7.64 21.19
N SER A 441 -49.90 -8.19 22.04
CA SER A 441 -48.54 -8.64 21.88
C SER A 441 -48.40 -9.82 20.91
N THR A 442 -47.44 -9.75 19.98
CA THR A 442 -46.74 -10.95 19.49
C THR A 442 -45.38 -10.57 18.90
N SER A 443 -44.39 -11.36 19.27
CA SER A 443 -43.02 -11.43 18.88
C SER A 443 -42.74 -11.18 17.39
N SER A 444 -41.88 -10.24 17.08
CA SER A 444 -41.37 -10.04 15.74
C SER A 444 -39.86 -10.22 15.71
N SER A 445 -39.43 -11.15 14.91
CA SER A 445 -38.11 -11.32 14.39
C SER A 445 -37.61 -10.02 13.77
N ASN A 446 -36.45 -9.55 14.24
CA ASN A 446 -35.71 -8.45 13.64
C ASN A 446 -35.22 -8.83 12.24
N ARG A 447 -35.90 -8.34 11.25
CA ARG A 447 -35.42 -8.26 9.89
C ARG A 447 -34.75 -6.89 9.74
N GLU A 448 -33.44 -6.85 9.86
CA GLU A 448 -32.67 -5.66 9.53
C GLU A 448 -32.98 -5.25 8.09
N LYS A 449 -33.62 -4.10 7.96
CA LYS A 449 -33.74 -3.41 6.68
C LYS A 449 -32.33 -2.98 6.26
N SER A 450 -31.74 -3.68 5.28
CA SER A 450 -30.61 -3.18 4.52
C SER A 450 -30.94 -1.78 4.02
N LYS A 451 -30.22 -0.78 4.52
CA LYS A 451 -30.21 0.58 3.96
C LYS A 451 -29.76 0.44 2.51
N SER A 452 -30.66 0.65 1.56
CA SER A 452 -30.30 0.85 0.17
C SER A 452 -29.36 2.05 0.12
N CYS A 453 -28.07 1.81 -0.14
CA CYS A 453 -27.16 2.86 -0.53
C CYS A 453 -27.68 3.46 -1.85
N ASN A 454 -28.21 4.67 -1.78
CA ASN A 454 -28.45 5.49 -2.95
C ASN A 454 -27.07 5.69 -3.60
N SER A 455 -26.83 5.07 -4.75
CA SER A 455 -25.68 5.32 -5.60
C SER A 455 -25.83 6.74 -6.15
N GLU A 456 -25.14 7.71 -5.55
CA GLU A 456 -25.07 9.05 -6.10
C GLU A 456 -24.35 8.98 -7.44
N SER A 457 -25.10 9.28 -8.51
CA SER A 457 -24.55 9.28 -9.87
C SER A 457 -23.57 10.43 -10.07
N ILE A 458 -22.50 10.19 -10.82
CA ILE A 458 -21.55 11.23 -11.21
C ILE A 458 -22.27 12.32 -11.99
N VAL A 459 -22.13 13.57 -11.53
CA VAL A 459 -22.71 14.73 -12.20
C VAL A 459 -21.61 15.57 -12.83
N PHE A 460 -21.59 15.66 -14.15
CA PHE A 460 -20.77 16.66 -14.83
C PHE A 460 -21.51 18.01 -14.82
N PRO A 461 -20.76 19.13 -14.70
CA PRO A 461 -21.36 20.45 -14.73
C PRO A 461 -22.01 20.73 -16.07
N THR A 462 -23.09 21.50 -16.05
CA THR A 462 -23.83 21.92 -17.25
C THR A 462 -23.60 23.41 -17.52
N PHE A 463 -23.47 23.75 -18.79
CA PHE A 463 -23.37 25.15 -19.20
C PHE A 463 -24.74 25.84 -19.19
N ALA A 464 -24.79 27.09 -18.79
CA ALA A 464 -26.00 27.89 -18.86
C ALA A 464 -26.44 28.14 -20.34
N ASN A 465 -27.71 28.43 -20.57
CA ASN A 465 -28.19 28.69 -21.93
C ASN A 465 -27.53 29.94 -22.58
N LEU A 466 -27.26 30.96 -21.77
CA LEU A 466 -26.54 32.16 -22.20
C LEU A 466 -25.02 31.93 -22.14
N VAL A 467 -24.29 32.43 -23.13
CA VAL A 467 -22.83 32.40 -23.16
C VAL A 467 -22.29 33.37 -22.14
N SER A 468 -21.42 32.87 -21.29
CA SER A 468 -20.72 33.66 -20.27
C SER A 468 -19.28 33.15 -20.18
N VAL A 469 -18.36 33.82 -20.86
CA VAL A 469 -16.95 33.39 -20.95
C VAL A 469 -16.31 33.11 -19.59
N GLU A 470 -16.70 33.84 -18.55
CA GLU A 470 -16.16 33.67 -17.20
C GLU A 470 -16.74 32.44 -16.49
N ASN A 471 -18.06 32.26 -16.56
CA ASN A 471 -18.76 31.12 -16.02
C ASN A 471 -18.40 29.85 -16.79
N ASP A 472 -18.34 29.91 -18.11
CA ASP A 472 -18.10 28.77 -18.98
C ASP A 472 -16.69 28.21 -18.79
N ALA A 473 -15.67 29.06 -18.66
CA ALA A 473 -14.32 28.64 -18.31
C ALA A 473 -14.25 27.95 -16.92
N SER A 474 -15.03 28.43 -15.96
CA SER A 474 -15.12 27.84 -14.62
C SER A 474 -15.81 26.46 -14.65
N GLN A 475 -16.92 26.34 -15.42
CA GLN A 475 -17.62 25.07 -15.61
C GLN A 475 -16.77 24.05 -16.35
N ALA A 476 -16.01 24.47 -17.35
CA ALA A 476 -15.07 23.59 -18.06
C ALA A 476 -13.93 23.11 -17.16
N LYS A 477 -13.41 23.99 -16.29
CA LYS A 477 -12.43 23.59 -15.25
C LYS A 477 -12.98 22.51 -14.34
N LEU A 478 -14.22 22.70 -13.87
CA LEU A 478 -14.91 21.74 -13.02
C LEU A 478 -15.17 20.41 -13.78
N ALA A 479 -15.60 20.48 -15.06
CA ALA A 479 -15.77 19.28 -15.88
C ALA A 479 -14.45 18.50 -16.04
N CYS A 480 -13.34 19.19 -16.24
CA CYS A 480 -12.02 18.59 -16.30
C CYS A 480 -11.61 17.94 -14.97
N SER A 481 -11.89 18.59 -13.83
CA SER A 481 -11.62 18.04 -12.50
C SER A 481 -12.43 16.76 -12.21
N VAL A 482 -13.72 16.75 -12.55
CA VAL A 482 -14.58 15.55 -12.48
C VAL A 482 -14.04 14.46 -13.42
N GLY A 483 -13.60 14.85 -14.63
CA GLY A 483 -12.98 13.96 -15.60
C GLY A 483 -11.74 13.24 -15.05
N HIS A 484 -10.83 13.98 -14.44
CA HIS A 484 -9.65 13.38 -13.78
C HIS A 484 -10.04 12.42 -12.65
N SER A 485 -11.09 12.72 -11.88
CA SER A 485 -11.58 11.82 -10.85
C SER A 485 -12.18 10.55 -11.44
N CYS A 486 -12.98 10.65 -12.51
CA CYS A 486 -13.51 9.49 -13.25
C CYS A 486 -12.36 8.62 -13.80
N LYS A 487 -11.35 9.23 -14.43
CA LYS A 487 -10.18 8.51 -14.92
C LYS A 487 -9.49 7.73 -13.82
N ARG A 488 -9.19 8.36 -12.67
CA ARG A 488 -8.59 7.66 -11.53
C ARG A 488 -9.41 6.47 -11.05
N THR A 489 -10.74 6.57 -11.14
CA THR A 489 -11.61 5.45 -10.79
C THR A 489 -11.53 4.33 -11.84
N VAL A 490 -11.56 4.67 -13.14
CA VAL A 490 -11.35 3.69 -14.21
C VAL A 490 -9.99 2.99 -14.06
N ASP A 491 -8.93 3.74 -13.74
CA ASP A 491 -7.59 3.20 -13.50
C ASP A 491 -7.60 2.20 -12.34
N ARG A 492 -8.21 2.56 -11.20
CA ARG A 492 -8.35 1.66 -10.05
C ARG A 492 -9.11 0.38 -10.38
N LEU A 493 -10.26 0.49 -11.06
CA LEU A 493 -11.06 -0.66 -11.45
C LEU A 493 -10.31 -1.57 -12.45
N SER A 494 -9.54 -0.96 -13.36
CA SER A 494 -8.70 -1.69 -14.31
C SER A 494 -7.60 -2.47 -13.60
N ILE A 495 -6.88 -1.84 -12.66
CA ILE A 495 -5.85 -2.48 -11.84
C ILE A 495 -6.48 -3.58 -10.97
N SER A 496 -7.59 -3.30 -10.30
CA SER A 496 -8.28 -4.30 -9.45
C SER A 496 -8.72 -5.53 -10.25
N SER A 497 -9.21 -5.34 -11.47
CA SER A 497 -9.56 -6.43 -12.37
C SER A 497 -8.34 -7.28 -12.78
N LYS A 498 -7.18 -6.66 -12.99
CA LYS A 498 -5.92 -7.35 -13.28
C LYS A 498 -5.43 -8.11 -12.06
N LEU A 499 -5.31 -7.41 -10.92
CA LEU A 499 -4.82 -8.02 -9.66
C LEU A 499 -5.70 -9.16 -9.18
N SER A 500 -7.03 -9.10 -9.41
CA SER A 500 -7.90 -10.22 -9.11
C SER A 500 -7.58 -11.46 -9.94
N GLN A 501 -7.21 -11.28 -11.23
CA GLN A 501 -6.77 -12.37 -12.07
C GLN A 501 -5.41 -12.94 -11.60
N ASP A 502 -4.46 -12.06 -11.30
CA ASP A 502 -3.14 -12.46 -10.82
C ASP A 502 -3.26 -13.19 -9.48
N SER A 503 -4.15 -12.73 -8.59
CA SER A 503 -4.44 -13.40 -7.31
C SER A 503 -5.07 -14.78 -7.47
N VAL A 504 -5.97 -14.97 -8.44
CA VAL A 504 -6.52 -16.28 -8.78
C VAL A 504 -5.42 -17.22 -9.25
N ASN A 505 -4.57 -16.76 -10.17
CA ASN A 505 -3.45 -17.56 -10.69
C ASN A 505 -2.48 -17.94 -9.56
N ALA A 506 -2.11 -16.98 -8.72
CA ALA A 506 -1.20 -17.21 -7.59
C ALA A 506 -1.78 -18.23 -6.60
N PHE A 507 -3.08 -18.16 -6.30
CA PHE A 507 -3.70 -19.11 -5.37
C PHE A 507 -3.83 -20.52 -5.97
N VAL A 508 -4.14 -20.64 -7.27
CA VAL A 508 -4.15 -21.93 -7.99
C VAL A 508 -2.76 -22.57 -7.96
N ASN A 509 -1.72 -21.79 -8.23
CA ASN A 509 -0.33 -22.27 -8.22
C ASN A 509 0.11 -22.67 -6.81
N LEU A 510 -0.27 -21.89 -5.79
CA LEU A 510 -0.07 -22.26 -4.38
C LEU A 510 -0.69 -23.61 -4.05
N LEU A 511 -1.97 -23.84 -4.39
CA LEU A 511 -2.65 -25.11 -4.15
C LEU A 511 -1.99 -26.26 -4.90
N SER A 512 -1.62 -26.03 -6.17
CA SER A 512 -0.93 -27.03 -6.99
C SER A 512 0.41 -27.43 -6.36
N SER A 513 1.18 -26.48 -5.91
CA SER A 513 2.46 -26.70 -5.21
C SER A 513 2.25 -27.47 -3.90
N GLU A 514 1.27 -27.08 -3.07
CA GLU A 514 1.00 -27.77 -1.79
C GLU A 514 0.51 -29.20 -2.01
N LEU A 515 -0.40 -29.43 -2.96
CA LEU A 515 -0.88 -30.78 -3.27
C LEU A 515 0.22 -31.67 -3.86
N THR A 516 1.12 -31.11 -4.66
CA THR A 516 2.30 -31.81 -5.18
C THR A 516 3.24 -32.20 -4.05
N ARG A 517 3.49 -31.29 -3.12
CA ARG A 517 4.31 -31.56 -1.93
C ARG A 517 3.68 -32.65 -1.06
N LEU A 518 2.37 -32.60 -0.80
CA LEU A 518 1.65 -33.61 -0.01
C LEU A 518 1.71 -34.98 -0.68
N THR A 519 1.61 -35.04 -2.01
CA THR A 519 1.73 -36.31 -2.75
C THR A 519 3.14 -36.89 -2.60
N GLY A 520 4.18 -36.07 -2.74
CA GLY A 520 5.57 -36.49 -2.50
C GLY A 520 5.79 -37.01 -1.08
N GLU A 521 5.21 -36.35 -0.08
CA GLU A 521 5.30 -36.77 1.30
C GLU A 521 4.57 -38.11 1.56
N VAL A 522 3.41 -38.33 0.94
CA VAL A 522 2.72 -39.63 0.97
C VAL A 522 3.60 -40.72 0.39
N ASP A 523 4.27 -40.47 -0.75
CA ASP A 523 5.14 -41.47 -1.38
C ASP A 523 6.35 -41.78 -0.48
N ARG A 524 6.95 -40.74 0.16
CA ARG A 524 8.02 -40.95 1.14
C ARG A 524 7.56 -41.82 2.32
N LEU A 525 6.39 -41.51 2.88
CA LEU A 525 5.82 -42.26 4.01
C LEU A 525 5.41 -43.67 3.63
N ARG A 526 4.97 -43.93 2.41
CA ARG A 526 4.71 -45.28 1.89
C ARG A 526 5.96 -46.13 1.89
N GLU A 527 7.08 -45.61 1.38
CA GLU A 527 8.32 -46.37 1.37
C GLU A 527 8.87 -46.61 2.78
N LEU A 528 8.77 -45.63 3.65
CA LEU A 528 9.13 -45.76 5.05
C LEU A 528 8.28 -46.85 5.77
N THR A 529 6.96 -46.79 5.61
CA THR A 529 6.06 -47.80 6.18
C THR A 529 6.36 -49.18 5.71
N LYS A 530 6.63 -49.36 4.40
CA LYS A 530 7.05 -50.64 3.84
C LYS A 530 8.40 -51.13 4.41
N ALA A 531 9.33 -50.24 4.68
CA ALA A 531 10.61 -50.58 5.30
C ALA A 531 10.42 -51.08 6.73
N ILE A 532 9.59 -50.36 7.52
CA ILE A 532 9.25 -50.76 8.89
C ILE A 532 8.51 -52.12 8.91
N GLU A 533 7.61 -52.35 7.98
CA GLU A 533 6.89 -53.60 7.82
C GLU A 533 7.83 -54.79 7.55
N LYS A 534 8.83 -54.62 6.65
CA LYS A 534 9.84 -55.61 6.41
C LYS A 534 10.69 -55.92 7.65
N ILE A 535 11.06 -54.88 8.43
CA ILE A 535 11.81 -55.04 9.68
C ILE A 535 10.97 -55.78 10.68
N PHE A 536 9.67 -55.37 10.87
CA PHE A 536 8.75 -56.02 11.77
C PHE A 536 8.63 -57.51 11.43
N THR A 537 8.42 -57.89 10.16
CA THR A 537 8.31 -59.27 9.70
C THR A 537 9.62 -60.05 9.98
N ALA A 538 10.78 -59.46 9.81
CA ALA A 538 12.06 -60.06 10.13
C ALA A 538 12.24 -60.29 11.63
N THR A 539 11.82 -59.30 12.47
CA THR A 539 11.83 -59.38 13.94
C THR A 539 10.93 -60.51 14.43
N GLU A 540 9.68 -60.52 13.95
CA GLU A 540 8.70 -61.54 14.26
C GLU A 540 9.19 -62.98 13.93
N HIS A 541 9.80 -63.13 12.75
CA HIS A 541 10.35 -64.41 12.35
C HIS A 541 11.55 -64.82 13.19
N GLY A 542 12.43 -63.85 13.56
CA GLY A 542 13.56 -64.06 14.45
C GLY A 542 13.11 -64.49 15.87
N GLU A 543 12.13 -63.81 16.44
CA GLU A 543 11.53 -64.17 17.71
C GLU A 543 10.92 -65.57 17.71
N PHE A 544 10.14 -65.85 16.68
CA PHE A 544 9.53 -67.21 16.55
C PHE A 544 10.60 -68.29 16.54
N ILE A 545 11.66 -68.18 15.76
CA ILE A 545 12.78 -69.13 15.73
C ILE A 545 13.48 -69.21 17.12
N GLY A 546 13.74 -68.06 17.77
CA GLY A 546 14.34 -68.00 19.08
C GLY A 546 13.52 -68.73 20.15
N ILE A 547 12.22 -68.43 20.20
CA ILE A 547 11.28 -69.11 21.11
C ILE A 547 11.20 -70.61 20.88
N GLN A 548 11.17 -71.04 19.61
CA GLN A 548 11.16 -72.51 19.28
C GLN A 548 12.50 -73.19 19.66
N ALA A 549 13.63 -72.53 19.51
CA ALA A 549 14.91 -73.02 19.96
C ALA A 549 14.97 -73.20 21.48
N ILE A 550 14.44 -72.22 22.23
CA ILE A 550 14.37 -72.27 23.72
C ILE A 550 13.45 -73.38 24.17
N LYS A 551 12.24 -73.46 23.54
CA LYS A 551 11.28 -74.59 23.88
C LYS A 551 11.90 -75.96 23.69
N LYS A 552 12.85 -76.12 22.78
CA LYS A 552 13.58 -77.39 22.57
C LYS A 552 14.74 -77.60 23.52
N LEU A 553 15.32 -76.53 24.09
CA LEU A 553 16.50 -76.60 24.95
C LEU A 553 16.20 -76.55 26.44
N SER A 554 15.05 -76.08 26.85
CA SER A 554 14.67 -75.86 28.25
C SER A 554 13.39 -76.61 28.64
N ASN A 555 13.29 -77.04 29.91
CA ASN A 555 12.02 -77.60 30.46
C ASN A 555 10.97 -76.43 30.49
N PRO A 556 9.72 -76.67 30.16
CA PRO A 556 8.65 -75.70 30.14
C PRO A 556 8.47 -74.90 31.41
N SER A 557 8.88 -75.43 32.52
CA SER A 557 8.73 -74.81 33.88
C SER A 557 9.83 -73.78 34.20
N SER A 558 10.84 -73.59 33.36
CA SER A 558 11.97 -72.65 33.63
C SER A 558 12.03 -71.48 32.65
N MET A 559 10.98 -71.27 31.87
CA MET A 559 10.92 -70.20 30.91
C MET A 559 10.74 -68.86 31.59
N PRO A 560 11.58 -67.83 31.29
CA PRO A 560 11.42 -66.55 31.89
C PRO A 560 10.13 -65.88 31.48
N HIS A 561 9.48 -65.16 32.42
CA HIS A 561 8.23 -64.42 32.20
C HIS A 561 8.34 -63.42 31.01
N ILE A 562 9.52 -62.88 30.82
CA ILE A 562 9.88 -61.93 29.73
C ILE A 562 9.62 -62.54 28.34
N LEU A 563 9.87 -63.87 28.14
CA LEU A 563 9.67 -64.50 26.83
C LEU A 563 8.18 -64.74 26.50
N LEU A 564 7.32 -64.88 27.52
CA LEU A 564 5.87 -64.97 27.38
C LEU A 564 5.23 -63.61 27.12
N ASP A 565 5.83 -62.53 27.60
CA ASP A 565 5.42 -61.14 27.39
C ASP A 565 5.75 -60.71 25.96
N ASN A 566 6.81 -61.24 25.36
CA ASN A 566 7.25 -60.92 24.00
C ASN A 566 6.17 -61.27 22.95
N GLU A 567 5.51 -62.44 23.02
CA GLU A 567 4.47 -62.83 22.07
C GLU A 567 3.24 -61.89 22.15
N ARG A 568 2.96 -61.33 23.37
CA ARG A 568 1.92 -60.36 23.52
C ARG A 568 2.33 -59.01 22.88
N LYS A 569 3.54 -58.54 23.12
CA LYS A 569 4.06 -57.28 22.57
C LYS A 569 4.16 -57.33 21.03
N THR A 570 4.62 -58.41 20.45
CA THR A 570 4.69 -58.60 18.99
C THR A 570 3.27 -58.54 18.36
N ASN A 571 2.25 -59.08 19.03
CA ASN A 571 0.89 -58.96 18.59
C ASN A 571 0.36 -57.52 18.71
N GLU A 572 0.72 -56.79 19.80
CA GLU A 572 0.40 -55.38 19.96
C GLU A 572 1.02 -54.55 18.84
N TRP A 573 2.29 -54.76 18.52
CA TRP A 573 2.99 -54.06 17.39
C TRP A 573 2.32 -54.41 16.04
N ARG A 574 1.91 -55.68 15.83
CA ARG A 574 1.21 -56.08 14.60
C ARG A 574 -0.10 -55.31 14.46
N MET A 575 -0.89 -55.23 15.50
CA MET A 575 -2.17 -54.50 15.50
C MET A 575 -1.97 -53.00 15.28
N GLU A 576 -0.94 -52.41 15.93
CA GLU A 576 -0.60 -50.99 15.72
C GLU A 576 -0.11 -50.70 14.30
N LEU A 577 0.76 -51.54 13.75
CA LEU A 577 1.26 -51.40 12.37
C LEU A 577 0.11 -51.57 11.35
N GLN A 578 -0.78 -52.52 11.56
CA GLN A 578 -1.97 -52.67 10.71
C GLN A 578 -2.90 -51.48 10.79
N SER A 579 -3.10 -50.88 11.96
CA SER A 579 -3.86 -49.64 12.11
C SER A 579 -3.19 -48.47 11.35
N LYS A 580 -1.88 -48.31 11.48
CA LYS A 580 -1.12 -47.30 10.73
C LYS A 580 -1.17 -47.51 9.24
N ASN A 581 -1.03 -48.76 8.77
CA ASN A 581 -1.18 -49.08 7.34
C ASN A 581 -2.57 -48.71 6.83
N LYS A 582 -3.62 -49.04 7.58
CA LYS A 582 -4.98 -48.65 7.21
C LYS A 582 -5.11 -47.12 7.11
N GLN A 583 -4.63 -46.38 8.08
CA GLN A 583 -4.69 -44.92 8.09
C GLN A 583 -3.99 -44.31 6.87
N LEU A 584 -2.75 -44.73 6.56
CA LEU A 584 -2.03 -44.21 5.39
C LEU A 584 -2.66 -44.64 4.07
N PHE A 585 -2.82 -45.95 3.85
CA PHE A 585 -3.16 -46.49 2.53
C PHE A 585 -4.65 -46.42 2.21
N SER A 586 -5.55 -46.43 3.21
CA SER A 586 -6.99 -46.42 3.00
C SER A 586 -7.66 -45.06 3.24
N GLU A 587 -7.02 -44.17 3.99
CA GLU A 587 -7.61 -42.88 4.37
C GLU A 587 -6.83 -41.67 3.79
N LEU A 588 -5.57 -41.48 4.20
CA LEU A 588 -4.78 -40.28 3.84
C LEU A 588 -4.36 -40.26 2.36
N ALA A 589 -3.73 -41.30 1.91
CA ALA A 589 -3.19 -41.38 0.55
C ALA A 589 -4.26 -41.26 -0.55
N PRO A 590 -5.41 -41.96 -0.46
CA PRO A 590 -6.48 -41.80 -1.44
C PRO A 590 -7.09 -40.38 -1.43
N ALA A 591 -7.26 -39.77 -0.26
CA ALA A 591 -7.81 -38.41 -0.14
C ALA A 591 -6.88 -37.40 -0.83
N ILE A 592 -5.56 -37.47 -0.57
CA ILE A 592 -4.57 -36.60 -1.21
C ILE A 592 -4.50 -36.85 -2.72
N ALA A 593 -4.49 -38.15 -3.15
CA ALA A 593 -4.45 -38.49 -4.56
C ALA A 593 -5.67 -37.99 -5.33
N GLN A 594 -6.87 -38.04 -4.73
CA GLN A 594 -8.10 -37.51 -5.33
C GLN A 594 -8.01 -35.98 -5.52
N LEU A 595 -7.53 -35.24 -4.52
CA LEU A 595 -7.35 -33.78 -4.64
C LEU A 595 -6.30 -33.46 -5.69
N TYR A 596 -5.16 -34.17 -5.69
CA TYR A 596 -4.09 -33.99 -6.67
C TYR A 596 -4.57 -34.25 -8.10
N GLN A 597 -5.27 -35.36 -8.34
CA GLN A 597 -5.80 -35.67 -9.66
C GLN A 597 -6.73 -34.56 -10.16
N ARG A 598 -7.70 -34.15 -9.31
CA ARG A 598 -8.75 -33.20 -9.70
C ARG A 598 -8.22 -31.77 -9.89
N TYR A 599 -7.32 -31.32 -9.03
CA TYR A 599 -6.95 -29.91 -8.99
C TYR A 599 -5.57 -29.60 -9.57
N VAL A 600 -4.70 -30.61 -9.71
CA VAL A 600 -3.39 -30.45 -10.34
C VAL A 600 -3.37 -31.05 -11.76
N LYS A 601 -3.87 -32.30 -11.94
CA LYS A 601 -3.85 -32.94 -13.25
C LYS A 601 -4.98 -32.49 -14.17
N ASP A 602 -6.20 -32.43 -13.63
CA ASP A 602 -7.38 -32.05 -14.40
C ASP A 602 -7.62 -30.55 -14.43
N GLU A 603 -6.81 -29.74 -13.71
CA GLU A 603 -6.84 -28.27 -13.65
C GLU A 603 -8.27 -27.68 -13.45
N VAL A 604 -9.12 -28.34 -12.67
CA VAL A 604 -10.56 -27.99 -12.56
C VAL A 604 -10.75 -26.54 -12.08
N LEU A 605 -9.92 -26.05 -11.12
CA LEU A 605 -10.04 -24.68 -10.61
C LEU A 605 -9.81 -23.61 -11.67
N LYS A 606 -8.85 -23.86 -12.55
CA LYS A 606 -8.51 -22.97 -13.67
C LYS A 606 -9.60 -23.01 -14.74
N ALA A 607 -10.07 -24.20 -15.09
CA ALA A 607 -11.13 -24.39 -16.07
C ALA A 607 -12.46 -23.76 -15.62
N GLU A 608 -12.84 -23.89 -14.35
CA GLU A 608 -14.05 -23.25 -13.81
C GLU A 608 -13.92 -21.73 -13.81
N TRP A 609 -12.78 -21.19 -13.39
CA TRP A 609 -12.54 -19.76 -13.46
C TRP A 609 -12.59 -19.21 -14.90
N GLU A 610 -11.95 -19.87 -15.84
CA GLU A 610 -12.00 -19.50 -17.26
C GLU A 610 -13.41 -19.56 -17.81
N SER A 611 -14.18 -20.58 -17.44
CA SER A 611 -15.59 -20.71 -17.83
C SER A 611 -16.44 -19.59 -17.26
N ALA A 612 -16.32 -19.30 -15.96
CA ALA A 612 -17.07 -18.25 -15.28
C ALA A 612 -16.76 -16.85 -15.83
N THR A 613 -15.52 -16.62 -16.29
CA THR A 613 -15.09 -15.30 -16.75
C THR A 613 -15.06 -15.13 -18.27
N ARG A 614 -15.38 -16.16 -19.04
CA ARG A 614 -15.30 -16.16 -20.53
C ARG A 614 -16.08 -15.03 -21.17
N GLN A 615 -17.26 -14.70 -20.63
CA GLN A 615 -18.15 -13.67 -21.16
C GLN A 615 -17.98 -12.31 -20.48
N LEU A 616 -17.15 -12.23 -19.42
CA LEU A 616 -17.00 -10.99 -18.67
C LEU A 616 -16.09 -10.01 -19.41
N THR A 617 -16.54 -8.75 -19.45
CA THR A 617 -15.70 -7.65 -19.92
C THR A 617 -14.56 -7.41 -18.91
N CYS A 618 -13.35 -7.28 -19.41
CA CYS A 618 -12.18 -6.97 -18.56
C CYS A 618 -11.70 -5.55 -18.87
N PRO A 619 -11.88 -4.57 -17.96
CA PRO A 619 -11.49 -3.17 -18.19
C PRO A 619 -10.03 -2.99 -18.62
N TRP A 620 -9.09 -3.78 -18.06
CA TRP A 620 -7.70 -3.71 -18.45
C TRP A 620 -7.42 -4.26 -19.87
N LYS A 621 -8.16 -5.29 -20.31
CA LYS A 621 -8.04 -5.85 -21.68
C LYS A 621 -8.64 -4.90 -22.73
N THR A 622 -9.71 -4.17 -22.38
CA THR A 622 -10.35 -3.19 -23.27
C THR A 622 -9.63 -1.85 -23.32
N LYS A 623 -8.48 -1.73 -22.64
CA LYS A 623 -7.71 -0.49 -22.52
C LYS A 623 -8.57 0.70 -22.02
N ALA A 624 -9.48 0.43 -21.08
CA ALA A 624 -10.39 1.44 -20.52
C ALA A 624 -9.63 2.64 -19.95
N SER A 625 -8.51 2.41 -19.26
CA SER A 625 -7.64 3.46 -18.72
C SER A 625 -7.10 4.39 -19.81
N GLN A 626 -6.63 3.85 -20.94
CA GLN A 626 -6.13 4.65 -22.07
C GLN A 626 -7.25 5.46 -22.73
N ARG A 627 -8.45 4.86 -22.89
CA ARG A 627 -9.65 5.54 -23.40
C ARG A 627 -10.05 6.69 -22.48
N ALA A 628 -10.05 6.47 -21.15
CA ALA A 628 -10.34 7.50 -20.17
C ALA A 628 -9.31 8.64 -20.25
N SER A 629 -8.01 8.34 -20.38
CA SER A 629 -6.96 9.35 -20.54
C SER A 629 -7.24 10.25 -21.74
N THR A 630 -7.47 9.67 -22.92
CA THR A 630 -7.79 10.44 -24.14
C THR A 630 -9.03 11.35 -23.96
N LEU A 631 -10.05 10.89 -23.21
CA LEU A 631 -11.24 11.72 -22.93
C LEU A 631 -10.90 12.87 -21.98
N VAL A 632 -10.06 12.65 -20.97
CA VAL A 632 -9.60 13.71 -20.05
C VAL A 632 -8.74 14.74 -20.78
N ASP A 633 -7.84 14.31 -21.69
CA ASP A 633 -7.03 15.22 -22.50
C ASP A 633 -7.93 16.16 -23.34
N ARG A 634 -8.99 15.61 -23.93
CA ARG A 634 -10.00 16.42 -24.65
C ARG A 634 -10.77 17.40 -23.75
N LEU A 635 -11.06 17.01 -22.50
CA LEU A 635 -11.67 17.94 -21.53
C LEU A 635 -10.69 19.06 -21.18
N ARG A 636 -9.41 18.75 -21.03
CA ARG A 636 -8.33 19.71 -20.76
C ARG A 636 -8.19 20.69 -21.91
N ASP A 637 -8.16 20.22 -23.15
CA ASP A 637 -8.09 21.06 -24.35
C ASP A 637 -9.27 22.03 -24.41
N GLY A 638 -10.51 21.53 -24.25
CA GLY A 638 -11.72 22.34 -24.22
C GLY A 638 -11.69 23.39 -23.11
N TRP A 639 -11.24 23.02 -21.89
CA TRP A 639 -11.04 23.98 -20.80
C TRP A 639 -10.02 25.07 -21.17
N GLN A 640 -8.87 24.70 -21.73
CA GLN A 640 -7.84 25.67 -22.14
C GLN A 640 -8.33 26.63 -23.22
N HIS A 641 -9.16 26.17 -24.15
CA HIS A 641 -9.79 27.04 -25.15
C HIS A 641 -10.72 28.05 -24.49
N LEU A 642 -11.66 27.61 -23.66
CA LEU A 642 -12.58 28.50 -22.94
C LEU A 642 -11.87 29.43 -21.96
N LEU A 643 -10.71 29.04 -21.42
CA LEU A 643 -9.87 29.89 -20.58
C LEU A 643 -9.19 31.02 -21.39
N ARG A 644 -8.75 30.76 -22.64
CA ARG A 644 -8.23 31.79 -23.54
C ARG A 644 -9.31 32.80 -23.94
N ASP A 645 -10.52 32.34 -24.26
CA ASP A 645 -11.67 33.19 -24.54
C ASP A 645 -11.99 34.11 -23.37
N ARG A 646 -11.92 33.62 -22.17
CA ARG A 646 -12.02 34.43 -20.91
C ARG A 646 -10.96 35.52 -20.85
N ALA A 647 -9.73 35.25 -21.28
CA ALA A 647 -8.65 36.22 -21.23
C ALA A 647 -8.85 37.39 -22.22
N THR A 648 -9.53 37.14 -23.35
CA THR A 648 -9.82 38.19 -24.37
C THR A 648 -10.97 39.10 -23.98
N ARG A 649 -11.85 38.70 -23.06
CA ARG A 649 -13.03 39.39 -22.49
C ARG A 649 -14.14 39.73 -23.50
N THR A 650 -13.84 39.92 -24.78
CA THR A 650 -14.82 40.22 -25.85
C THR A 650 -14.61 39.23 -26.98
N LEU A 651 -15.66 38.52 -27.35
CA LEU A 651 -15.65 37.59 -28.47
C LEU A 651 -16.23 38.27 -29.72
N THR A 652 -15.64 38.02 -30.89
CA THR A 652 -16.27 38.32 -32.17
C THR A 652 -17.41 37.30 -32.41
N TYR A 653 -18.31 37.56 -33.37
CA TYR A 653 -19.38 36.61 -33.72
C TYR A 653 -18.85 35.19 -34.03
N ASN A 654 -17.76 35.10 -34.77
CA ASN A 654 -17.15 33.83 -35.12
C ASN A 654 -16.54 33.15 -33.89
N ASP A 655 -15.84 33.90 -33.01
CA ASP A 655 -15.29 33.37 -31.79
C ASP A 655 -16.37 32.83 -30.84
N GLU A 656 -17.56 33.50 -30.81
CA GLU A 656 -18.70 33.03 -30.03
C GLU A 656 -19.22 31.69 -30.54
N GLN A 657 -19.27 31.47 -31.85
CA GLN A 657 -19.65 30.18 -32.43
C GLN A 657 -18.66 29.07 -32.06
N PHE A 658 -17.34 29.35 -32.11
CA PHE A 658 -16.33 28.42 -31.68
C PHE A 658 -16.42 28.15 -30.17
N HIS A 659 -16.66 29.17 -29.36
CA HIS A 659 -16.89 29.03 -27.92
C HIS A 659 -18.07 28.09 -27.62
N VAL A 660 -19.19 28.23 -28.31
CA VAL A 660 -20.35 27.33 -28.18
C VAL A 660 -20.00 25.89 -28.57
N LEU A 661 -19.24 25.70 -29.63
CA LEU A 661 -18.77 24.36 -30.04
C LEU A 661 -17.87 23.73 -28.99
N GLU A 662 -16.98 24.46 -28.35
CA GLU A 662 -16.14 23.94 -27.26
C GLU A 662 -16.98 23.54 -26.04
N ARG A 663 -18.01 24.30 -25.65
CA ARG A 663 -18.96 23.92 -24.61
C ARG A 663 -19.65 22.58 -24.92
N ILE A 664 -20.09 22.39 -26.15
CA ILE A 664 -20.71 21.14 -26.60
C ILE A 664 -19.72 19.98 -26.54
N LYS A 665 -18.48 20.18 -27.01
CA LYS A 665 -17.41 19.16 -26.93
C LYS A 665 -17.11 18.75 -25.50
N VAL A 666 -16.99 19.70 -24.58
CA VAL A 666 -16.77 19.44 -23.16
C VAL A 666 -17.91 18.60 -22.57
N THR A 667 -19.16 18.99 -22.85
CA THR A 667 -20.36 18.27 -22.36
C THR A 667 -20.42 16.85 -22.90
N GLU A 668 -20.22 16.66 -24.21
CA GLU A 668 -20.27 15.34 -24.84
C GLU A 668 -19.11 14.44 -24.38
N THR A 669 -17.93 15.00 -24.20
CA THR A 669 -16.76 14.26 -23.70
C THR A 669 -16.98 13.81 -22.25
N GLY A 670 -17.54 14.68 -21.41
CA GLY A 670 -17.91 14.33 -20.02
C GLY A 670 -18.95 13.19 -19.98
N ARG A 671 -19.98 13.26 -20.85
CA ARG A 671 -20.99 12.20 -21.00
C ARG A 671 -20.37 10.85 -21.40
N ARG A 672 -19.43 10.85 -22.37
CA ARG A 672 -18.72 9.62 -22.80
C ARG A 672 -17.88 9.02 -21.69
N LEU A 673 -17.19 9.85 -20.92
CA LEU A 673 -16.37 9.38 -19.79
C LEU A 673 -17.25 8.81 -18.68
N LYS A 674 -18.39 9.44 -18.38
CA LYS A 674 -19.40 8.92 -17.45
C LYS A 674 -19.92 7.55 -17.92
N MET A 675 -20.29 7.41 -19.19
CA MET A 675 -20.73 6.13 -19.75
C MET A 675 -19.67 5.04 -19.62
N LEU A 676 -18.40 5.34 -19.98
CA LEU A 676 -17.30 4.38 -19.83
C LEU A 676 -17.21 3.83 -18.40
N LEU A 677 -17.36 4.68 -17.41
CA LEU A 677 -17.28 4.28 -16.01
C LEU A 677 -18.53 3.52 -15.55
N GLU A 678 -19.73 4.09 -15.77
CA GLU A 678 -20.99 3.57 -15.21
C GLU A 678 -21.54 2.37 -15.97
N THR A 679 -21.34 2.30 -17.30
CA THR A 679 -21.93 1.22 -18.11
C THR A 679 -20.94 0.12 -18.49
N GLU A 680 -19.64 0.39 -18.50
CA GLU A 680 -18.64 -0.62 -18.88
C GLU A 680 -17.82 -1.10 -17.65
N CYS A 681 -17.14 -0.18 -16.95
CA CYS A 681 -16.18 -0.59 -15.94
C CYS A 681 -16.83 -1.07 -14.63
N THR A 682 -17.83 -0.32 -14.13
CA THR A 682 -18.49 -0.66 -12.86
C THR A 682 -19.26 -1.98 -12.92
N PRO A 683 -20.10 -2.24 -13.94
CA PRO A 683 -20.78 -3.53 -14.04
C PRO A 683 -19.80 -4.71 -14.20
N ALA A 684 -18.73 -4.51 -14.99
CA ALA A 684 -17.71 -5.55 -15.19
C ALA A 684 -17.03 -5.99 -13.88
N ILE A 685 -16.75 -5.05 -12.99
CA ILE A 685 -16.15 -5.34 -11.67
C ILE A 685 -17.15 -6.02 -10.75
N VAL A 686 -18.42 -5.60 -10.74
CA VAL A 686 -19.48 -6.23 -9.93
C VAL A 686 -19.67 -7.69 -10.35
N GLN A 687 -19.87 -7.96 -11.64
CA GLN A 687 -20.01 -9.32 -12.16
C GLN A 687 -18.77 -10.18 -11.87
N ARG A 688 -17.58 -9.58 -11.98
CA ARG A 688 -16.35 -10.27 -11.64
C ARG A 688 -16.28 -10.63 -10.15
N SER A 689 -16.71 -9.74 -9.25
CA SER A 689 -16.75 -10.04 -7.81
C SER A 689 -17.70 -11.17 -7.46
N GLU A 690 -18.84 -11.29 -8.15
CA GLU A 690 -19.77 -12.40 -7.99
C GLU A 690 -19.12 -13.73 -8.41
N SER A 691 -18.48 -13.76 -9.60
CA SER A 691 -17.73 -14.93 -10.06
C SER A 691 -16.57 -15.30 -9.13
N LEU A 692 -15.87 -14.30 -8.56
CA LEU A 692 -14.82 -14.53 -7.55
C LEU A 692 -15.36 -15.11 -6.25
N ALA A 693 -16.52 -14.66 -5.79
CA ALA A 693 -17.14 -15.17 -4.57
C ALA A 693 -17.44 -16.66 -4.69
N ASP A 694 -18.04 -17.08 -5.80
CA ASP A 694 -18.36 -18.50 -6.03
C ASP A 694 -17.11 -19.34 -6.21
N TRP A 695 -16.14 -18.87 -6.98
CA TRP A 695 -14.85 -19.54 -7.14
C TRP A 695 -14.09 -19.67 -5.81
N TYR A 696 -14.05 -18.61 -5.00
CA TYR A 696 -13.30 -18.61 -3.75
C TYR A 696 -13.89 -19.53 -2.67
N LYS A 697 -15.23 -19.70 -2.63
CA LYS A 697 -15.87 -20.69 -1.75
C LYS A 697 -15.30 -22.09 -1.96
N MET A 698 -15.14 -22.47 -3.23
CA MET A 698 -14.57 -23.77 -3.59
C MET A 698 -13.10 -23.85 -3.22
N VAL A 699 -12.31 -22.85 -3.62
CA VAL A 699 -10.86 -22.79 -3.39
C VAL A 699 -10.52 -22.77 -1.91
N GLN A 700 -11.25 -21.99 -1.09
CA GLN A 700 -11.08 -21.93 0.35
C GLN A 700 -11.31 -23.32 0.98
N THR A 701 -12.35 -24.02 0.56
CA THR A 701 -12.65 -25.37 1.06
C THR A 701 -11.49 -26.33 0.76
N ILE A 702 -10.97 -26.32 -0.46
CA ILE A 702 -9.85 -27.18 -0.88
C ILE A 702 -8.58 -26.83 -0.11
N TYR A 703 -8.30 -25.54 0.05
CA TYR A 703 -7.14 -25.07 0.81
C TYR A 703 -7.22 -25.53 2.28
N LEU A 704 -8.37 -25.40 2.92
CA LEU A 704 -8.57 -25.88 4.29
C LEU A 704 -8.46 -27.40 4.40
N GLN A 705 -8.99 -28.14 3.40
CA GLN A 705 -8.82 -29.59 3.34
C GLN A 705 -7.34 -29.98 3.18
N SER A 706 -6.57 -29.30 2.32
CA SER A 706 -5.15 -29.55 2.17
C SER A 706 -4.36 -29.30 3.46
N GLN A 707 -4.75 -28.25 4.23
CA GLN A 707 -4.10 -27.93 5.53
C GLN A 707 -4.43 -28.97 6.60
N ILE A 708 -5.65 -29.53 6.62
CA ILE A 708 -6.03 -30.62 7.52
C ILE A 708 -5.22 -31.87 7.17
N LEU A 709 -5.18 -32.24 5.89
CA LEU A 709 -4.41 -33.41 5.43
C LEU A 709 -2.91 -33.27 5.71
N ASP A 710 -2.33 -32.05 5.57
CA ASP A 710 -0.94 -31.79 5.96
C ASP A 710 -0.71 -32.03 7.44
N LYS A 711 -1.61 -31.53 8.28
CA LYS A 711 -1.54 -31.75 9.74
C LYS A 711 -1.67 -33.24 10.10
N ASP A 712 -2.62 -33.94 9.48
CA ASP A 712 -2.86 -35.35 9.72
C ASP A 712 -1.65 -36.18 9.24
N LEU A 713 -1.06 -35.82 8.09
CA LEU A 713 0.13 -36.48 7.54
C LEU A 713 1.37 -36.27 8.45
N LYS A 714 1.57 -35.08 8.98
CA LYS A 714 2.61 -34.79 9.98
C LYS A 714 2.38 -35.58 11.27
N SER A 715 1.15 -35.62 11.75
CA SER A 715 0.79 -36.41 12.94
C SER A 715 1.06 -37.89 12.72
N TYR A 716 0.72 -38.41 11.52
CA TYR A 716 1.03 -39.77 11.13
C TYR A 716 2.55 -40.01 11.08
N SER A 717 3.34 -39.15 10.46
CA SER A 717 4.81 -39.25 10.40
C SER A 717 5.40 -39.37 11.81
N ASN A 718 5.08 -38.44 12.70
CA ASN A 718 5.56 -38.43 14.07
C ASN A 718 5.15 -39.73 14.84
N SER A 719 3.92 -40.19 14.62
CA SER A 719 3.40 -41.44 15.20
C SER A 719 4.12 -42.68 14.65
N LEU A 720 4.48 -42.70 13.38
CA LEU A 720 5.22 -43.77 12.74
C LEU A 720 6.68 -43.83 13.24
N GLU A 721 7.34 -42.70 13.37
CA GLU A 721 8.68 -42.58 13.93
C GLU A 721 8.73 -43.03 15.39
N SER A 722 7.76 -42.58 16.22
CA SER A 722 7.63 -43.01 17.60
C SER A 722 7.42 -44.51 17.71
N PHE A 723 6.62 -45.10 16.81
CA PHE A 723 6.43 -46.55 16.75
C PHE A 723 7.73 -47.27 16.38
N ALA A 724 8.47 -46.81 15.36
CA ALA A 724 9.73 -47.39 14.96
C ALA A 724 10.80 -47.33 16.06
N CYS A 725 10.90 -46.19 16.78
CA CYS A 725 11.81 -46.03 17.92
C CYS A 725 11.47 -46.99 19.08
N ARG A 726 10.17 -47.10 19.42
CA ARG A 726 9.72 -48.05 20.47
C ARG A 726 10.03 -49.49 20.10
N MET A 727 9.69 -49.91 18.87
CA MET A 727 9.96 -51.26 18.38
C MET A 727 11.48 -51.57 18.41
N SER A 728 12.33 -50.63 18.06
CA SER A 728 13.79 -50.78 18.12
C SER A 728 14.31 -50.92 19.57
N GLN A 729 13.80 -50.09 20.49
CA GLN A 729 14.23 -50.11 21.89
C GLN A 729 13.78 -51.39 22.58
N GLU A 730 12.51 -51.75 22.49
CA GLU A 730 11.94 -52.94 23.06
C GLU A 730 12.53 -54.23 22.44
N GLY A 731 12.85 -54.19 21.11
CA GLY A 731 13.56 -55.30 20.43
C GLY A 731 14.99 -55.51 20.99
N ASN A 732 15.72 -54.43 21.30
CA ASN A 732 17.01 -54.53 21.96
C ASN A 732 16.93 -55.09 23.40
N GLU A 733 15.94 -54.65 24.20
CA GLU A 733 15.68 -55.19 25.53
C GLU A 733 15.39 -56.66 25.48
N HIS A 734 14.58 -57.14 24.50
CA HIS A 734 14.32 -58.56 24.29
C HIS A 734 15.58 -59.34 23.90
N TYR A 735 16.43 -58.79 23.03
CA TYR A 735 17.70 -59.41 22.70
C TYR A 735 18.62 -59.60 23.89
N GLU A 736 18.76 -58.56 24.71
CA GLU A 736 19.57 -58.63 25.90
C GLU A 736 19.05 -59.68 26.88
N ALA A 737 17.74 -59.74 27.09
CA ALA A 737 17.11 -60.73 27.92
C ALA A 737 17.28 -62.15 27.39
N LEU A 738 17.12 -62.37 26.07
CA LEU A 738 17.30 -63.65 25.41
C LEU A 738 18.79 -64.10 25.49
N SER A 739 19.73 -63.17 25.21
CA SER A 739 21.17 -63.43 25.28
C SER A 739 21.60 -63.80 26.71
N SER A 740 21.10 -63.08 27.71
CA SER A 740 21.34 -63.36 29.10
C SER A 740 20.83 -64.75 29.51
N PHE A 741 19.57 -65.08 29.11
CA PHE A 741 18.99 -66.40 29.36
C PHE A 741 19.80 -67.55 28.71
N LEU A 742 20.16 -67.42 27.42
CA LEU A 742 20.96 -68.39 26.71
C LEU A 742 22.31 -68.60 27.37
N ASN A 743 22.93 -67.59 27.97
CA ASN A 743 24.18 -67.68 28.74
C ASN A 743 24.04 -68.35 30.06
N THR A 744 22.83 -68.40 30.68
CA THR A 744 22.54 -69.10 31.97
C THR A 744 22.23 -70.57 31.79
N LEU A 745 21.97 -71.05 30.57
CA LEU A 745 21.72 -72.46 30.36
C LEU A 745 23.04 -73.28 30.59
N PRO A 746 22.99 -74.32 31.49
CA PRO A 746 24.18 -75.11 31.80
C PRO A 746 24.64 -75.88 30.54
N ALA A 747 25.93 -75.71 30.18
CA ALA A 747 26.59 -76.58 29.22
C ALA A 747 26.51 -78.06 29.74
N LYS A 748 25.56 -78.81 29.22
CA LYS A 748 25.54 -80.23 29.48
C LYS A 748 26.88 -80.80 29.08
N GLN A 749 27.69 -81.21 30.03
CA GLN A 749 28.85 -82.08 29.80
C GLN A 749 28.38 -83.37 29.15
N SER A 750 28.69 -83.51 27.89
CA SER A 750 28.46 -84.73 27.11
C SER A 750 29.36 -85.84 27.60
N THR A 751 28.78 -86.72 28.39
CA THR A 751 29.34 -88.03 28.46
C THR A 751 28.56 -88.94 27.44
N SER A 752 29.36 -89.43 26.49
CA SER A 752 29.06 -90.42 25.47
C SER A 752 28.15 -90.08 24.32
N GLN A 753 28.82 -90.03 23.17
CA GLN A 753 28.35 -90.48 21.83
C GLN A 753 26.91 -90.17 21.43
N THR A 754 26.69 -89.10 20.73
CA THR A 754 26.03 -88.97 19.42
C THR A 754 25.61 -87.55 19.18
N SER A 755 25.97 -87.08 17.96
CA SER A 755 25.47 -85.89 17.29
C SER A 755 25.89 -84.53 17.76
N ASN A 756 26.75 -83.92 16.99
CA ASN A 756 27.07 -82.48 16.87
C ASN A 756 25.83 -81.60 16.62
N LEU A 757 25.17 -81.07 17.62
CA LEU A 757 24.11 -80.10 17.35
C LEU A 757 23.77 -79.03 18.36
N PRO A 758 24.31 -78.81 19.53
CA PRO A 758 23.84 -77.71 20.40
C PRO A 758 24.70 -76.46 20.34
N GLY A 759 25.93 -76.52 19.93
CA GLY A 759 26.83 -75.36 19.89
C GLY A 759 26.58 -74.43 18.68
N SER A 760 26.39 -75.02 17.54
CA SER A 760 26.20 -74.31 16.30
C SER A 760 24.81 -73.59 16.21
N ILE A 761 23.75 -74.18 16.73
CA ILE A 761 22.41 -73.52 16.74
C ILE A 761 22.42 -72.33 17.71
N ARG A 762 23.14 -72.43 18.80
CA ARG A 762 23.27 -71.33 19.77
C ARG A 762 24.09 -70.15 19.19
N GLU A 763 25.18 -70.41 18.53
CA GLU A 763 26.02 -69.40 17.85
C GLU A 763 25.30 -68.79 16.66
N GLU A 764 24.64 -69.60 15.84
CA GLU A 764 23.88 -69.09 14.69
C GLU A 764 22.67 -68.27 15.09
N GLY A 765 21.90 -68.69 16.11
CA GLY A 765 20.77 -67.96 16.64
C GLY A 765 21.17 -66.63 17.23
N THR A 766 22.25 -66.60 18.00
CA THR A 766 22.80 -65.37 18.56
C THR A 766 23.33 -64.44 17.50
N LYS A 767 23.97 -64.96 16.48
CA LYS A 767 24.51 -64.18 15.35
C LYS A 767 23.39 -63.61 14.47
N MET A 768 22.36 -64.41 14.23
CA MET A 768 21.20 -63.96 13.44
C MET A 768 20.43 -62.85 14.18
N TRP A 769 20.19 -62.99 15.47
CA TRP A 769 19.51 -61.98 16.30
C TRP A 769 20.31 -60.68 16.41
N ARG A 770 21.62 -60.75 16.58
CA ARG A 770 22.52 -59.59 16.60
C ARG A 770 22.43 -58.83 15.28
N ASN A 771 22.44 -59.56 14.14
CA ASN A 771 22.31 -58.93 12.83
C ASN A 771 20.96 -58.21 12.64
N ILE A 772 19.89 -58.76 13.23
CA ILE A 772 18.53 -58.10 13.17
C ILE A 772 18.57 -56.80 13.96
N CYS A 773 19.08 -56.82 15.18
CA CYS A 773 19.17 -55.63 16.05
C CYS A 773 20.14 -54.58 15.48
N ASP A 774 21.28 -54.98 14.94
CA ASP A 774 22.22 -54.06 14.27
C ASP A 774 21.57 -53.42 13.04
N THR A 775 20.73 -54.18 12.33
CA THR A 775 20.00 -53.64 11.16
C THR A 775 18.90 -52.66 11.59
N GLN A 776 18.16 -52.96 12.63
CA GLN A 776 17.15 -52.08 13.23
C GLN A 776 17.79 -50.78 13.73
N HIS A 777 18.91 -50.83 14.41
CA HIS A 777 19.63 -49.67 14.91
C HIS A 777 20.15 -48.79 13.76
N LYS A 778 20.73 -49.38 12.71
CA LYS A 778 21.17 -48.67 11.52
C LYS A 778 20.00 -47.94 10.80
N ILE A 779 18.84 -48.58 10.74
CA ILE A 779 17.66 -47.98 10.11
C ILE A 779 17.12 -46.82 10.96
N ALA A 780 17.08 -46.96 12.29
CA ALA A 780 16.70 -45.87 13.21
C ALA A 780 17.67 -44.67 13.06
N LEU A 781 18.97 -44.89 12.91
CA LEU A 781 19.95 -43.84 12.64
C LEU A 781 19.75 -43.20 11.27
N ILE A 782 19.49 -43.96 10.23
CA ILE A 782 19.21 -43.48 8.87
C ILE A 782 17.95 -42.61 8.84
N LEU A 783 16.91 -42.98 9.62
CA LEU A 783 15.69 -42.17 9.76
C LEU A 783 15.98 -40.81 10.44
N CYS A 784 16.76 -40.81 11.52
CA CYS A 784 17.17 -39.56 12.19
C CYS A 784 18.13 -38.72 11.34
N GLU A 785 19.01 -39.33 10.52
CA GLU A 785 19.91 -38.62 9.63
C GLU A 785 19.19 -38.06 8.38
N ASN A 786 18.17 -38.74 7.86
CA ASN A 786 17.40 -38.24 6.73
C ASN A 786 16.62 -36.97 7.07
N ASP A 787 16.04 -36.83 8.27
CA ASP A 787 15.38 -35.60 8.68
C ASP A 787 16.37 -34.43 8.79
N LEU A 788 17.59 -34.66 9.31
CA LEU A 788 18.67 -33.68 9.34
C LEU A 788 19.19 -33.31 7.94
N LEU A 789 19.17 -34.23 6.99
CA LEU A 789 19.56 -33.97 5.59
C LEU A 789 18.48 -33.22 4.81
N VAL A 790 17.21 -33.52 5.02
CA VAL A 790 16.08 -32.80 4.41
C VAL A 790 16.05 -31.35 4.90
N ASP A 791 16.25 -31.11 6.19
CA ASP A 791 16.35 -29.76 6.76
C ASP A 791 17.58 -29.00 6.22
N LYS A 792 18.71 -29.66 6.05
CA LYS A 792 19.90 -29.05 5.42
C LYS A 792 19.70 -28.74 3.96
N ILE A 793 19.03 -29.59 3.19
CA ILE A 793 18.72 -29.37 1.76
C ILE A 793 17.72 -28.24 1.61
N ASN A 794 16.66 -28.17 2.44
CA ASN A 794 15.71 -27.07 2.43
C ASN A 794 16.38 -25.73 2.76
N ASN A 795 17.30 -25.71 3.72
CA ASN A 795 18.08 -24.51 4.05
C ASN A 795 19.10 -24.11 2.96
N LEU A 796 19.62 -25.07 2.19
CA LEU A 796 20.53 -24.82 1.06
C LEU A 796 19.77 -24.31 -0.17
N THR A 797 18.53 -24.74 -0.42
CA THR A 797 17.68 -24.26 -1.51
C THR A 797 17.29 -22.81 -1.29
N ILE A 798 16.93 -22.45 -0.05
CA ILE A 798 16.62 -21.06 0.31
C ILE A 798 17.84 -20.13 0.14
N ASN A 799 19.06 -20.63 0.43
CA ASN A 799 20.28 -19.85 0.25
C ASN A 799 20.73 -19.72 -1.22
N ASN A 800 20.43 -20.70 -2.06
CA ASN A 800 20.74 -20.65 -3.51
C ASN A 800 19.83 -19.68 -4.28
N ASP A 801 18.56 -19.55 -3.90
CA ASP A 801 17.65 -18.58 -4.51
C ASP A 801 18.08 -17.13 -4.21
N ASN A 802 18.59 -16.88 -2.99
CA ASN A 802 19.21 -15.60 -2.65
C ASN A 802 20.53 -15.34 -3.39
N TYR A 803 21.31 -16.38 -3.69
CA TYR A 803 22.57 -16.24 -4.43
C TYR A 803 22.33 -15.94 -5.92
N ASN A 804 21.29 -16.51 -6.52
CA ASN A 804 20.91 -16.24 -7.90
C ASN A 804 20.30 -14.83 -8.06
N ALA A 805 19.52 -14.35 -7.10
CA ALA A 805 19.01 -12.97 -7.07
C ALA A 805 20.12 -11.92 -6.95
N ILE A 806 21.18 -12.20 -6.18
CA ILE A 806 22.36 -11.32 -6.05
C ILE A 806 23.21 -11.35 -7.34
N LYS A 807 23.23 -12.48 -8.05
CA LYS A 807 23.98 -12.60 -9.31
C LYS A 807 23.31 -11.87 -10.47
N GLU A 808 21.98 -11.89 -10.54
CA GLU A 808 21.22 -11.10 -11.53
C GLU A 808 21.33 -9.59 -11.26
N PHE A 809 21.45 -9.16 -9.99
CA PHE A 809 21.65 -7.75 -9.64
C PHE A 809 23.06 -7.25 -9.99
N ASN A 810 24.08 -8.10 -9.90
CA ASN A 810 25.45 -7.76 -10.26
C ASN A 810 25.73 -7.83 -11.77
N ASP A 811 24.93 -8.57 -12.55
CA ASP A 811 25.06 -8.65 -14.00
C ASP A 811 24.30 -7.53 -14.73
N SER A 812 23.36 -6.83 -14.06
CA SER A 812 22.69 -5.66 -14.63
C SER A 812 23.51 -4.37 -14.57
N ASP A 813 24.54 -4.28 -13.72
CA ASP A 813 25.44 -3.13 -13.62
C ASP A 813 26.68 -3.22 -14.53
N LYS A 814 26.82 -4.30 -15.33
CA LYS A 814 27.97 -4.48 -16.25
C LYS A 814 27.69 -4.18 -17.71
N ASN A 815 26.49 -3.71 -18.06
CA ASN A 815 26.14 -3.38 -19.45
C ASN A 815 26.17 -1.87 -19.76
N LEU A 816 27.10 -1.15 -19.18
CA LEU A 816 27.42 0.23 -19.60
C LEU A 816 28.94 0.40 -19.52
N THR A 817 29.65 -0.03 -20.55
CA THR A 817 30.84 0.60 -21.17
C THR A 817 31.52 -0.37 -22.14
N ASP A 818 31.72 0.17 -23.31
CA ASP A 818 32.77 -0.04 -24.27
C ASP A 818 32.71 -1.17 -25.30
N GLU A 819 32.60 -0.67 -26.51
CA GLU A 819 32.94 -1.28 -27.81
C GLU A 819 34.36 -1.79 -27.89
N ASP A 820 34.50 -2.77 -28.79
CA ASP A 820 35.73 -3.24 -29.46
C ASP A 820 36.70 -4.19 -28.73
N THR A 821 36.73 -5.45 -29.12
CA THR A 821 37.70 -6.15 -29.95
C THR A 821 37.52 -7.64 -29.86
N ASP A 822 37.59 -8.27 -31.05
CA ASP A 822 37.65 -9.69 -31.32
C ASP A 822 38.81 -10.40 -30.57
N GLU A 823 38.50 -11.62 -30.06
CA GLU A 823 39.37 -12.78 -30.26
C GLU A 823 38.71 -14.07 -29.74
N GLU A 824 38.50 -15.00 -30.66
CA GLU A 824 38.20 -16.41 -30.43
C GLU A 824 39.24 -17.09 -29.58
N ILE A 825 38.87 -17.86 -28.56
CA ILE A 825 39.61 -19.10 -28.21
C ILE A 825 38.64 -20.15 -27.64
N ASN A 826 38.56 -21.26 -28.37
CA ASN A 826 38.05 -22.56 -28.01
C ASN A 826 38.56 -23.09 -26.66
N TYR A 827 37.68 -23.65 -25.85
CA TYR A 827 38.01 -24.86 -25.10
C TYR A 827 36.80 -25.76 -24.87
N LYS A 828 36.74 -26.89 -25.57
CA LYS A 828 35.97 -28.11 -25.29
C LYS A 828 36.64 -28.90 -24.15
N ASN A 829 35.83 -29.68 -23.46
CA ASN A 829 36.08 -30.85 -22.61
C ASN A 829 36.33 -30.59 -21.12
N ASN A 830 35.33 -30.95 -20.31
CA ASN A 830 35.43 -32.12 -19.43
C ASN A 830 34.10 -32.39 -18.71
N GLN A 831 33.32 -33.31 -19.24
CA GLN A 831 32.42 -34.17 -18.46
C GLN A 831 33.27 -35.35 -17.98
N GLN A 832 33.26 -35.62 -16.69
CA GLN A 832 33.16 -36.93 -16.05
C GLN A 832 33.68 -36.90 -14.60
N PHE A 833 33.02 -37.72 -13.80
CA PHE A 833 33.24 -37.99 -12.37
C PHE A 833 32.55 -36.97 -11.39
N ILE A 834 31.58 -37.36 -10.59
CA ILE A 834 31.54 -38.49 -9.65
C ILE A 834 30.10 -38.89 -9.32
N LEU A 835 29.74 -40.11 -9.57
CA LEU A 835 28.76 -40.88 -8.85
C LEU A 835 29.55 -41.86 -7.93
N SER A 836 29.43 -41.70 -6.61
CA SER A 836 29.49 -42.75 -5.62
C SER A 836 28.87 -42.24 -4.32
#